data_29fac00bd61f3254121d861665462a28
#
_entry.id   29fac00bd61f3254121d861665462a28
#
_cell.length_a   1.000
_cell.length_b   1.000
_cell.length_c   1.000
_cell.angle_alpha   90.00
_cell.angle_beta   90.00
_cell.angle_gamma   90.00
#
_symmetry.space_group_name_H-M   'P 1'
#
loop_
_entity.id
_entity.type
_entity.pdbx_description
1 polymer ?
#
loop_
_entity_poly.entity_id
_entity_poly.type
_entity_poly.pdbx_seq_one_letter_code
_entity_poly.pdbx_strand_id
1 'polypeptide(L)'
;MAMHYIIWYNPRSKEVFAVIQLKNVSKYYYSKGMIASGISRVNLTFDQGEFVVITGESGSGKTTLLNVISGLDSYEDGEMYIDGEETSHYLASDFEEYRKKYIGNIFQHFNLVNSYTVYQNIELILLINGYPREEVKRRVPDIIKKVGLESHSRSKVSKLSGGQKQRVAIARALAKDTDIIVADEPTGNLDSVSAEGIVQLLREISHDKLVIVVTHNYDQFARYATRKIKMHDGKVIEDMYTDPGSAPASVSAAAGAVNPAAAQNPGGTADPASVPGPAGTSGQSGPANTAAAAPIKSNSVPDNQTILPDIADMTEAGDAHSDRNAAAGRAPYDTRTAAYHKDRNITAASRIRLGIRNTFNVFPKFLLLLIVFLFIVFSVASQYTSFLNQQSEEDQLGYNTYFYNYSEDRIILKKQDKTAFTEEDFDAIGSVSNVRSVIPTDVMLDTPLYLELSQEDYSYDAFPKTVDSFEGSLMAGRMPEAENEVIYAVLRDSYYESIEDELLDKTFKVTVGYDKEFSVTVTGIAIKDQEDDGYIYSGDIYMSDQLMNNMLKETYSSGSTIKFLINGKEQQYQWGDSLYRIVPNGNVAAGKAIVSEDLNSFYDSGETEGNAKGKTITAAAENMFYTQSVNLQVSDTYSKKTFEKLTGISDYDTNNGAVYVNQADFDTLFDKGNYQVTVYVKDVKSADTTLGELRSMGYTTLSLKDTLISMFSELTTIIKVPITVIMIVAVFFIAYFVIRLILKSRSVYFSILRMLGMAKKNIRRILDVEMLLIVNIAYVLFLAFAVMVSRGFIDVEYMRNLVEYLTIRDYVILYAVLMLMAYLISGKFARSLFKKTAMGTYREEE
;
A
#
# COMPACT_ATOMS: atom_id res chain seq x y z
N MET A 1 72.34 -40.19 -33.89
CA MET A 1 71.84 -39.52 -35.07
C MET A 1 70.40 -39.19 -34.84
N ALA A 2 70.12 -37.96 -34.39
CA ALA A 2 68.81 -37.50 -34.13
C ALA A 2 68.45 -36.49 -35.18
N MET A 3 67.47 -36.82 -36.02
CA MET A 3 67.05 -35.97 -37.09
C MET A 3 65.91 -35.06 -36.54
N HIS A 4 66.21 -33.76 -36.41
CA HIS A 4 65.23 -32.74 -36.03
C HIS A 4 64.36 -32.40 -37.26
N TYR A 5 63.06 -32.76 -37.20
CA TYR A 5 62.07 -32.22 -38.11
C TYR A 5 61.62 -30.81 -37.58
N ILE A 6 62.07 -29.77 -38.27
CA ILE A 6 61.56 -28.45 -38.12
C ILE A 6 60.29 -28.37 -38.95
N ILE A 7 59.15 -28.45 -38.27
CA ILE A 7 57.86 -28.13 -38.88
C ILE A 7 57.73 -26.59 -39.00
N TRP A 8 57.78 -26.14 -40.24
CA TRP A 8 57.45 -24.72 -40.55
C TRP A 8 56.00 -24.45 -40.16
N TYR A 9 55.77 -23.70 -39.12
CA TYR A 9 54.47 -23.15 -38.76
C TYR A 9 54.09 -22.07 -39.76
N ASN A 10 53.08 -22.34 -40.60
CA ASN A 10 52.49 -21.41 -41.53
C ASN A 10 51.37 -20.61 -40.82
N PRO A 11 51.52 -19.32 -40.52
CA PRO A 11 50.55 -18.56 -39.74
C PRO A 11 49.33 -18.05 -40.59
N ARG A 12 48.96 -18.70 -41.67
CA ARG A 12 47.89 -18.26 -42.55
C ARG A 12 46.80 -19.33 -42.81
N SER A 13 46.28 -19.94 -41.75
CA SER A 13 44.93 -20.54 -41.79
C SER A 13 44.23 -20.17 -40.49
N LYS A 14 43.84 -18.91 -40.35
CA LYS A 14 42.68 -18.57 -39.52
C LYS A 14 41.50 -19.22 -40.23
N GLU A 15 40.92 -20.26 -39.68
CA GLU A 15 39.55 -20.61 -39.98
C GLU A 15 38.73 -19.36 -39.59
N VAL A 16 38.32 -18.61 -40.61
CA VAL A 16 37.46 -17.47 -40.45
C VAL A 16 36.06 -18.04 -40.19
N PHE A 17 35.70 -18.15 -38.91
CA PHE A 17 34.32 -18.51 -38.58
C PHE A 17 33.42 -17.35 -39.03
N ALA A 18 32.35 -17.72 -39.75
CA ALA A 18 31.29 -16.75 -40.10
C ALA A 18 30.72 -16.13 -38.86
N VAL A 19 30.52 -14.82 -38.89
CA VAL A 19 29.96 -14.06 -37.75
C VAL A 19 28.53 -14.49 -37.44
N ILE A 20 27.75 -14.79 -38.51
CA ILE A 20 26.36 -15.33 -38.37
C ILE A 20 26.19 -16.41 -39.48
N GLN A 21 25.61 -17.54 -39.10
CA GLN A 21 25.21 -18.58 -40.05
C GLN A 21 23.77 -19.05 -39.75
N LEU A 22 22.94 -19.07 -40.78
CA LEU A 22 21.54 -19.55 -40.75
C LEU A 22 21.51 -20.86 -41.58
N LYS A 23 20.93 -21.92 -41.02
CA LYS A 23 20.72 -23.23 -41.70
C LYS A 23 19.24 -23.61 -41.59
N ASN A 24 18.52 -23.54 -42.72
CA ASN A 24 17.11 -23.87 -42.83
C ASN A 24 16.20 -23.12 -41.83
N VAL A 25 16.52 -21.89 -41.47
CA VAL A 25 15.84 -21.12 -40.44
C VAL A 25 14.45 -20.69 -40.92
N SER A 26 13.41 -20.96 -40.12
CA SER A 26 12.02 -20.59 -40.39
C SER A 26 11.39 -19.87 -39.21
N LYS A 27 10.51 -18.90 -39.52
CA LYS A 27 9.75 -18.12 -38.51
C LYS A 27 8.28 -18.06 -38.92
N TYR A 28 7.38 -18.44 -37.99
CA TYR A 28 5.95 -18.40 -38.17
C TYR A 28 5.29 -17.45 -37.19
N TYR A 29 4.19 -16.78 -37.63
CA TYR A 29 3.37 -15.94 -36.77
C TYR A 29 1.97 -16.57 -36.64
N TYR A 30 1.52 -16.71 -35.41
CA TYR A 30 0.23 -17.29 -35.06
C TYR A 30 -0.76 -16.18 -34.69
N SER A 31 -1.88 -16.08 -35.40
CA SER A 31 -2.95 -15.12 -35.12
C SER A 31 -4.32 -15.76 -35.35
N LYS A 32 -5.16 -15.81 -34.29
CA LYS A 32 -6.57 -16.23 -34.35
C LYS A 32 -6.85 -17.41 -35.27
N GLY A 33 -6.03 -18.47 -35.20
CA GLY A 33 -6.23 -19.69 -36.00
C GLY A 33 -5.59 -19.66 -37.40
N MET A 34 -4.88 -18.59 -37.78
CA MET A 34 -4.10 -18.52 -39.00
C MET A 34 -2.61 -18.56 -38.70
N ILE A 35 -1.85 -19.29 -39.52
CA ILE A 35 -0.40 -19.33 -39.51
C ILE A 35 0.10 -18.55 -40.71
N ALA A 36 0.87 -17.48 -40.47
CA ALA A 36 1.56 -16.74 -41.52
C ALA A 36 3.04 -17.05 -41.48
N SER A 37 3.65 -17.41 -42.62
CA SER A 37 5.10 -17.57 -42.70
C SER A 37 5.77 -16.21 -42.80
N GLY A 38 6.67 -15.94 -41.88
CA GLY A 38 7.54 -14.74 -41.91
C GLY A 38 8.79 -14.95 -42.76
N ILE A 39 9.50 -16.05 -42.49
CA ILE A 39 10.62 -16.58 -43.30
C ILE A 39 10.56 -18.08 -43.33
N SER A 40 11.02 -18.72 -44.42
CA SER A 40 10.94 -20.16 -44.62
C SER A 40 12.24 -20.72 -45.16
N ARG A 41 12.88 -21.61 -44.39
CA ARG A 41 14.08 -22.37 -44.72
C ARG A 41 15.23 -21.50 -45.30
N VAL A 42 15.51 -20.39 -44.61
CA VAL A 42 16.58 -19.49 -45.03
C VAL A 42 17.93 -20.06 -44.69
N ASN A 43 18.83 -20.06 -45.69
CA ASN A 43 20.23 -20.46 -45.58
C ASN A 43 21.10 -19.28 -45.99
N LEU A 44 21.86 -18.70 -45.04
CA LEU A 44 22.70 -17.53 -45.24
C LEU A 44 23.92 -17.61 -44.32
N THR A 45 25.05 -17.12 -44.78
CA THR A 45 26.27 -16.94 -43.98
C THR A 45 26.74 -15.50 -44.11
N PHE A 46 27.12 -14.85 -43.06
CA PHE A 46 27.60 -13.47 -43.06
C PHE A 46 28.96 -13.39 -42.43
N ASP A 47 29.89 -12.66 -43.09
CA ASP A 47 31.23 -12.47 -42.64
C ASP A 47 31.52 -11.04 -42.19
N GLN A 48 32.58 -10.87 -41.41
CA GLN A 48 32.99 -9.54 -40.95
C GLN A 48 33.52 -8.71 -42.13
N GLY A 49 33.17 -7.42 -42.16
CA GLY A 49 33.60 -6.49 -43.26
C GLY A 49 32.62 -6.47 -44.41
N GLU A 50 31.58 -7.30 -44.44
CA GLU A 50 30.54 -7.23 -45.45
C GLU A 50 29.59 -6.02 -45.22
N PHE A 51 29.20 -5.38 -46.33
CA PHE A 51 28.06 -4.47 -46.40
C PHE A 51 26.92 -5.11 -47.19
N VAL A 52 26.07 -5.80 -46.47
CA VAL A 52 25.00 -6.60 -47.06
C VAL A 52 23.73 -5.78 -47.19
N VAL A 53 23.13 -5.81 -48.40
CA VAL A 53 21.84 -5.14 -48.63
C VAL A 53 20.79 -6.16 -49.00
N ILE A 54 19.81 -6.30 -48.13
CA ILE A 54 18.67 -7.23 -48.31
C ILE A 54 17.48 -6.45 -48.90
N THR A 55 17.02 -6.87 -50.06
CA THR A 55 15.96 -6.22 -50.82
C THR A 55 14.76 -7.12 -51.05
N GLY A 56 13.63 -6.58 -51.45
CA GLY A 56 12.41 -7.34 -51.77
C GLY A 56 11.16 -6.48 -51.58
N GLU A 57 10.03 -6.97 -52.03
CA GLU A 57 8.72 -6.31 -51.91
C GLU A 57 8.28 -6.17 -50.41
N SER A 58 7.28 -5.31 -50.17
CA SER A 58 6.67 -5.22 -48.82
C SER A 58 6.05 -6.58 -48.48
N GLY A 59 6.28 -7.08 -47.26
CA GLY A 59 5.79 -8.40 -46.85
C GLY A 59 6.70 -9.57 -47.22
N SER A 60 7.82 -9.39 -47.95
CA SER A 60 8.70 -10.50 -48.38
C SER A 60 9.51 -11.14 -47.24
N GLY A 61 9.35 -10.72 -45.97
CA GLY A 61 10.02 -11.33 -44.81
C GLY A 61 11.33 -10.64 -44.35
N LYS A 62 11.75 -9.53 -45.01
CA LYS A 62 13.04 -8.82 -44.71
C LYS A 62 13.19 -8.41 -43.26
N THR A 63 12.22 -7.66 -42.75
CA THR A 63 12.23 -7.22 -41.34
C THR A 63 12.13 -8.42 -40.39
N THR A 64 11.43 -9.47 -40.73
CA THR A 64 11.39 -10.71 -39.95
C THR A 64 12.77 -11.37 -39.88
N LEU A 65 13.45 -11.50 -41.05
CA LEU A 65 14.82 -12.00 -41.09
C LEU A 65 15.75 -11.14 -40.21
N LEU A 66 15.69 -9.81 -40.35
CA LEU A 66 16.50 -8.90 -39.55
C LEU A 66 16.22 -9.03 -38.05
N ASN A 67 14.97 -9.21 -37.63
CA ASN A 67 14.59 -9.42 -36.24
C ASN A 67 15.11 -10.76 -35.70
N VAL A 68 15.10 -11.83 -36.48
CA VAL A 68 15.70 -13.13 -36.11
C VAL A 68 17.22 -12.97 -35.96
N ILE A 69 17.90 -12.44 -36.96
CA ILE A 69 19.35 -12.20 -36.92
C ILE A 69 19.75 -11.34 -35.72
N SER A 70 18.97 -10.30 -35.40
CA SER A 70 19.26 -9.43 -34.28
C SER A 70 18.82 -9.99 -32.92
N GLY A 71 18.21 -11.18 -32.88
CA GLY A 71 17.69 -11.79 -31.65
C GLY A 71 16.54 -11.00 -31.00
N LEU A 72 15.84 -10.16 -31.77
CA LEU A 72 14.62 -9.46 -31.32
C LEU A 72 13.40 -10.37 -31.35
N ASP A 73 13.42 -11.36 -32.24
CA ASP A 73 12.42 -12.41 -32.35
C ASP A 73 13.09 -13.79 -32.36
N SER A 74 12.38 -14.82 -31.92
CA SER A 74 12.82 -16.22 -32.00
C SER A 74 12.50 -16.79 -33.37
N TYR A 75 13.16 -17.90 -33.72
CA TYR A 75 12.78 -18.75 -34.86
C TYR A 75 12.21 -20.07 -34.34
N GLU A 76 11.45 -20.79 -35.18
CA GLU A 76 10.79 -22.04 -34.82
C GLU A 76 11.50 -23.27 -35.37
N ASP A 77 12.07 -23.18 -36.57
CA ASP A 77 12.77 -24.32 -37.24
C ASP A 77 14.15 -23.90 -37.76
N GLY A 78 15.06 -24.84 -37.85
CA GLY A 78 16.43 -24.66 -38.34
C GLY A 78 17.42 -24.32 -37.23
N GLU A 79 18.63 -23.95 -37.64
CA GLU A 79 19.75 -23.66 -36.73
C GLU A 79 20.33 -22.28 -37.06
N MET A 80 20.58 -21.48 -36.06
CA MET A 80 21.31 -20.21 -36.17
C MET A 80 22.57 -20.29 -35.32
N TYR A 81 23.71 -19.98 -35.92
CA TYR A 81 25.01 -19.92 -35.24
C TYR A 81 25.47 -18.46 -35.20
N ILE A 82 26.07 -18.10 -34.06
CA ILE A 82 26.66 -16.78 -33.83
C ILE A 82 28.06 -17.01 -33.32
N ASP A 83 29.07 -16.52 -34.07
CA ASP A 83 30.51 -16.73 -33.74
C ASP A 83 30.84 -18.22 -33.51
N GLY A 84 30.15 -19.10 -34.26
CA GLY A 84 30.28 -20.56 -34.17
C GLY A 84 29.45 -21.24 -33.05
N GLU A 85 28.76 -20.50 -32.21
CA GLU A 85 27.87 -21.05 -31.16
C GLU A 85 26.42 -21.16 -31.65
N GLU A 86 25.81 -22.34 -31.45
CA GLU A 86 24.43 -22.60 -31.80
C GLU A 86 23.44 -21.93 -30.81
N THR A 87 22.35 -21.33 -31.32
CA THR A 87 21.41 -20.54 -30.54
C THR A 87 20.05 -21.21 -30.28
N SER A 88 19.85 -22.48 -30.69
CA SER A 88 18.56 -23.16 -30.50
C SER A 88 18.17 -23.33 -29.03
N HIS A 89 19.13 -23.37 -28.13
CA HIS A 89 18.97 -23.46 -26.70
C HIS A 89 18.84 -22.09 -25.98
N TYR A 90 18.94 -20.98 -26.73
CA TYR A 90 18.92 -19.65 -26.13
C TYR A 90 17.54 -19.31 -25.56
N LEU A 91 17.53 -18.91 -24.32
CA LEU A 91 16.38 -18.31 -23.65
C LEU A 91 16.29 -16.81 -23.98
N ALA A 92 15.20 -16.19 -23.60
CA ALA A 92 15.02 -14.74 -23.79
C ALA A 92 16.15 -13.89 -23.11
N SER A 93 16.75 -14.37 -22.03
CA SER A 93 17.90 -13.77 -21.36
C SER A 93 19.17 -13.82 -22.21
N ASP A 94 19.40 -14.92 -22.93
CA ASP A 94 20.58 -15.13 -23.74
C ASP A 94 20.52 -14.26 -24.99
N PHE A 95 19.35 -14.11 -25.60
CA PHE A 95 19.12 -13.11 -26.62
C PHE A 95 19.23 -11.65 -26.13
N GLU A 96 18.90 -11.36 -24.86
CA GLU A 96 19.17 -10.04 -24.26
C GLU A 96 20.68 -9.78 -24.17
N GLU A 97 21.46 -10.78 -23.76
CA GLU A 97 22.92 -10.72 -23.69
C GLU A 97 23.56 -10.67 -25.09
N TYR A 98 23.10 -11.47 -26.03
CA TYR A 98 23.50 -11.42 -27.43
C TYR A 98 23.31 -10.02 -28.01
N ARG A 99 22.10 -9.45 -27.89
CA ARG A 99 21.85 -8.07 -28.34
C ARG A 99 22.76 -7.07 -27.64
N LYS A 100 23.00 -7.25 -26.35
CA LYS A 100 23.88 -6.37 -25.58
C LYS A 100 25.32 -6.41 -26.10
N LYS A 101 25.83 -7.57 -26.45
CA LYS A 101 27.25 -7.82 -26.76
C LYS A 101 27.56 -7.60 -28.24
N TYR A 102 26.75 -8.09 -29.16
CA TYR A 102 27.09 -8.22 -30.57
C TYR A 102 26.31 -7.30 -31.51
N ILE A 103 25.12 -6.82 -31.18
CA ILE A 103 24.21 -6.18 -32.13
C ILE A 103 24.03 -4.70 -31.86
N GLY A 104 24.31 -3.86 -32.85
CA GLY A 104 23.89 -2.45 -32.95
C GLY A 104 22.67 -2.31 -33.83
N ASN A 105 21.49 -2.02 -33.27
CA ASN A 105 20.24 -1.90 -34.01
C ASN A 105 19.93 -0.49 -34.42
N ILE A 106 19.61 -0.27 -35.70
CA ILE A 106 19.05 0.94 -36.30
C ILE A 106 17.64 0.59 -36.79
N PHE A 107 16.62 1.06 -36.07
CA PHE A 107 15.23 0.70 -36.33
C PHE A 107 14.55 1.68 -37.31
N GLN A 108 13.57 1.21 -38.08
CA GLN A 108 12.77 1.98 -39.01
C GLN A 108 12.08 3.18 -38.34
N HIS A 109 11.50 2.99 -37.15
CA HIS A 109 10.84 4.02 -36.34
C HIS A 109 11.78 4.68 -35.32
N PHE A 110 13.11 4.62 -35.53
CA PHE A 110 14.18 5.19 -34.66
C PHE A 110 14.25 4.58 -33.26
N ASN A 111 13.16 4.23 -32.61
CA ASN A 111 13.04 3.70 -31.25
C ASN A 111 13.87 4.52 -30.23
N LEU A 112 13.74 5.85 -30.31
CA LEU A 112 14.40 6.80 -29.43
C LEU A 112 13.51 7.16 -28.25
N VAL A 113 14.15 7.50 -27.12
CA VAL A 113 13.42 8.04 -25.97
C VAL A 113 13.13 9.52 -26.22
N ASN A 114 11.91 9.84 -26.66
CA ASN A 114 11.53 11.18 -27.09
C ASN A 114 11.70 12.29 -26.03
N SER A 115 11.55 11.93 -24.74
CA SER A 115 11.76 12.86 -23.62
C SER A 115 13.23 13.13 -23.31
N TYR A 116 14.15 12.34 -23.86
CA TYR A 116 15.58 12.47 -23.67
C TYR A 116 16.20 13.42 -24.70
N THR A 117 17.34 14.02 -24.34
CA THR A 117 18.16 14.77 -25.30
C THR A 117 18.94 13.82 -26.22
N VAL A 118 19.56 14.37 -27.28
CA VAL A 118 20.50 13.62 -28.13
C VAL A 118 21.57 12.95 -27.25
N TYR A 119 22.24 13.74 -26.41
CA TYR A 119 23.25 13.25 -25.48
C TYR A 119 22.74 12.10 -24.62
N GLN A 120 21.56 12.24 -24.03
CA GLN A 120 20.98 11.24 -23.12
C GLN A 120 20.59 9.95 -23.83
N ASN A 121 20.14 9.98 -25.10
CA ASN A 121 19.85 8.78 -25.87
C ASN A 121 21.11 7.97 -26.18
N ILE A 122 22.23 8.65 -26.47
CA ILE A 122 23.52 8.00 -26.73
C ILE A 122 24.16 7.53 -25.39
N GLU A 123 24.15 8.37 -24.37
CA GLU A 123 24.58 8.01 -23.01
C GLU A 123 23.90 6.72 -22.52
N LEU A 124 22.59 6.57 -22.79
CA LEU A 124 21.79 5.47 -22.32
C LEU A 124 22.40 4.12 -22.66
N ILE A 125 22.84 3.92 -23.90
CA ILE A 125 23.40 2.63 -24.33
C ILE A 125 24.75 2.34 -23.66
N LEU A 126 25.58 3.35 -23.43
CA LEU A 126 26.83 3.19 -22.70
C LEU A 126 26.58 2.84 -21.23
N LEU A 127 25.57 3.46 -20.58
CA LEU A 127 25.17 3.12 -19.21
C LEU A 127 24.65 1.69 -19.12
N ILE A 128 23.85 1.22 -20.08
CA ILE A 128 23.34 -0.15 -20.15
C ILE A 128 24.50 -1.15 -20.22
N ASN A 129 25.55 -0.82 -20.99
CA ASN A 129 26.74 -1.64 -21.14
C ASN A 129 27.80 -1.44 -20.02
N GLY A 130 27.47 -0.71 -18.95
CA GLY A 130 28.29 -0.57 -17.75
C GLY A 130 29.56 0.27 -17.92
N TYR A 131 29.59 1.17 -18.91
CA TYR A 131 30.74 2.06 -19.09
C TYR A 131 30.88 3.02 -17.90
N PRO A 132 32.13 3.29 -17.44
CA PRO A 132 32.41 4.26 -16.41
C PRO A 132 31.99 5.68 -16.86
N ARG A 133 31.60 6.50 -15.91
CA ARG A 133 31.11 7.87 -16.19
C ARG A 133 32.08 8.74 -16.98
N GLU A 134 33.36 8.61 -16.69
CA GLU A 134 34.39 9.40 -17.36
C GLU A 134 34.54 9.01 -18.84
N GLU A 135 34.42 7.72 -19.12
CA GLU A 135 34.43 7.23 -20.50
C GLU A 135 33.16 7.64 -21.26
N VAL A 136 32.01 7.62 -20.63
CA VAL A 136 30.75 8.13 -21.20
C VAL A 136 30.87 9.60 -21.55
N LYS A 137 31.45 10.44 -20.68
CA LYS A 137 31.64 11.87 -20.92
C LYS A 137 32.59 12.15 -22.11
N ARG A 138 33.56 11.28 -22.35
CA ARG A 138 34.49 11.40 -23.47
C ARG A 138 33.87 10.89 -24.77
N ARG A 139 33.29 9.69 -24.78
CA ARG A 139 32.76 9.01 -25.97
C ARG A 139 31.54 9.69 -26.58
N VAL A 140 30.58 10.15 -25.75
CA VAL A 140 29.32 10.66 -26.27
C VAL A 140 29.50 11.90 -27.13
N PRO A 141 30.29 12.93 -26.75
CA PRO A 141 30.57 14.06 -27.62
C PRO A 141 31.28 13.68 -28.94
N ASP A 142 32.22 12.75 -28.88
CA ASP A 142 32.97 12.29 -30.09
C ASP A 142 32.01 11.62 -31.09
N ILE A 143 31.08 10.80 -30.59
CA ILE A 143 30.07 10.16 -31.44
C ILE A 143 29.08 11.17 -32.00
N ILE A 144 28.65 12.15 -31.19
CA ILE A 144 27.75 13.23 -31.64
C ILE A 144 28.43 14.02 -32.79
N LYS A 145 29.72 14.27 -32.68
CA LYS A 145 30.49 14.91 -33.72
C LYS A 145 30.57 14.09 -35.01
N LYS A 146 30.82 12.77 -34.90
CA LYS A 146 30.85 11.86 -36.05
C LYS A 146 29.57 11.86 -36.87
N VAL A 147 28.40 12.04 -36.22
CA VAL A 147 27.11 12.10 -36.92
C VAL A 147 26.64 13.52 -37.25
N GLY A 148 27.43 14.57 -36.96
CA GLY A 148 27.14 15.96 -37.28
C GLY A 148 25.96 16.54 -36.48
N LEU A 149 25.86 16.23 -35.18
CA LEU A 149 24.78 16.68 -34.31
C LEU A 149 25.24 17.53 -33.12
N GLU A 150 26.41 18.16 -33.17
CA GLU A 150 26.99 18.94 -32.09
C GLU A 150 26.04 20.04 -31.59
N SER A 151 25.46 20.81 -32.54
CA SER A 151 24.52 21.91 -32.26
C SER A 151 23.24 21.45 -31.60
N HIS A 152 22.88 20.16 -31.75
CA HIS A 152 21.63 19.55 -31.21
C HIS A 152 21.86 18.68 -29.98
N SER A 153 23.10 18.60 -29.46
CA SER A 153 23.47 17.70 -28.36
C SER A 153 22.52 17.77 -27.13
N ARG A 154 22.07 18.99 -26.78
CA ARG A 154 21.17 19.26 -25.65
C ARG A 154 19.68 19.31 -26.03
N SER A 155 19.36 19.23 -27.32
CA SER A 155 17.98 19.25 -27.81
C SER A 155 17.25 17.93 -27.47
N LYS A 156 16.00 18.03 -27.06
CA LYS A 156 15.16 16.84 -26.90
C LYS A 156 14.87 16.21 -28.27
N VAL A 157 14.90 14.88 -28.33
CA VAL A 157 14.66 14.13 -29.58
C VAL A 157 13.29 14.43 -30.18
N SER A 158 12.27 14.70 -29.33
CA SER A 158 10.94 15.12 -29.79
C SER A 158 10.93 16.38 -30.71
N LYS A 159 11.97 17.21 -30.62
CA LYS A 159 12.09 18.46 -31.38
C LYS A 159 12.95 18.35 -32.67
N LEU A 160 13.45 17.15 -32.96
CA LEU A 160 14.34 16.91 -34.10
C LEU A 160 13.57 16.54 -35.36
N SER A 161 14.16 16.86 -36.54
CA SER A 161 13.71 16.37 -37.84
C SER A 161 13.89 14.83 -37.97
N GLY A 162 13.22 14.19 -38.95
CA GLY A 162 13.39 12.78 -39.23
C GLY A 162 14.87 12.39 -39.46
N GLY A 163 15.59 13.13 -40.29
CA GLY A 163 17.02 12.90 -40.55
C GLY A 163 17.90 13.06 -39.32
N GLN A 164 17.64 14.07 -38.50
CA GLN A 164 18.34 14.22 -37.22
C GLN A 164 18.06 13.07 -36.26
N LYS A 165 16.81 12.60 -36.15
CA LYS A 165 16.46 11.40 -35.36
C LYS A 165 17.17 10.16 -35.85
N GLN A 166 17.26 9.96 -37.16
CA GLN A 166 18.00 8.84 -37.75
C GLN A 166 19.47 8.89 -37.39
N ARG A 167 20.11 10.06 -37.49
CA ARG A 167 21.52 10.25 -37.06
C ARG A 167 21.70 9.94 -35.56
N VAL A 168 20.73 10.25 -34.68
CA VAL A 168 20.76 9.86 -33.26
C VAL A 168 20.66 8.33 -33.11
N ALA A 169 19.82 7.67 -33.90
CA ALA A 169 19.70 6.20 -33.87
C ALA A 169 21.00 5.51 -34.29
N ILE A 170 21.65 6.03 -35.34
CA ILE A 170 22.96 5.54 -35.79
C ILE A 170 24.04 5.83 -34.74
N ALA A 171 24.08 7.04 -34.19
CA ALA A 171 24.99 7.39 -33.10
C ALA A 171 24.89 6.45 -31.91
N ARG A 172 23.63 6.07 -31.58
CA ARG A 172 23.36 5.09 -30.51
C ARG A 172 23.89 3.70 -30.83
N ALA A 173 23.72 3.23 -32.06
CA ALA A 173 24.29 1.97 -32.51
C ALA A 173 25.81 1.97 -32.48
N LEU A 174 26.45 3.06 -32.95
CA LEU A 174 27.91 3.26 -32.94
C LEU A 174 28.49 3.30 -31.51
N ALA A 175 27.75 3.94 -30.58
CA ALA A 175 28.18 4.06 -29.19
C ALA A 175 28.40 2.73 -28.51
N LYS A 176 27.70 1.70 -28.98
CA LYS A 176 27.76 0.36 -28.43
C LYS A 176 29.05 -0.39 -28.77
N ASP A 177 29.69 0.00 -29.87
CA ASP A 177 30.93 -0.60 -30.40
C ASP A 177 30.84 -2.13 -30.59
N THR A 178 29.77 -2.56 -31.25
CA THR A 178 29.47 -3.97 -31.57
C THR A 178 30.03 -4.37 -32.95
N ASP A 179 30.26 -5.66 -33.16
CA ASP A 179 30.79 -6.21 -34.40
C ASP A 179 29.78 -6.26 -35.53
N ILE A 180 28.47 -6.22 -35.18
CA ILE A 180 27.37 -6.31 -36.14
C ILE A 180 26.47 -5.09 -36.01
N ILE A 181 26.18 -4.43 -37.14
CA ILE A 181 25.19 -3.36 -37.26
C ILE A 181 24.05 -3.87 -38.16
N VAL A 182 22.84 -3.81 -37.66
CA VAL A 182 21.64 -4.14 -38.44
C VAL A 182 20.77 -2.91 -38.58
N ALA A 183 20.29 -2.62 -39.80
CA ALA A 183 19.54 -1.41 -40.10
C ALA A 183 18.28 -1.76 -40.93
N ASP A 184 17.10 -1.39 -40.41
CA ASP A 184 15.82 -1.55 -41.06
C ASP A 184 15.38 -0.21 -41.67
N GLU A 185 15.33 -0.13 -43.01
CA GLU A 185 14.96 1.06 -43.79
C GLU A 185 15.67 2.36 -43.32
N PRO A 186 17.02 2.38 -43.22
CA PRO A 186 17.73 3.49 -42.58
C PRO A 186 17.60 4.83 -43.32
N THR A 187 17.14 4.84 -44.58
CA THR A 187 16.99 6.04 -45.42
C THR A 187 15.55 6.37 -45.80
N GLY A 188 14.58 5.54 -45.41
CA GLY A 188 13.20 5.59 -45.90
C GLY A 188 12.43 6.89 -45.64
N ASN A 189 12.83 7.66 -44.61
CA ASN A 189 12.15 8.90 -44.21
C ASN A 189 13.06 10.14 -44.37
N LEU A 190 14.03 10.08 -45.29
CA LEU A 190 15.06 11.13 -45.46
C LEU A 190 14.99 11.75 -46.85
N ASP A 191 15.39 13.02 -46.94
CA ASP A 191 15.73 13.67 -48.22
C ASP A 191 16.99 13.04 -48.82
N SER A 192 17.20 13.23 -50.12
CA SER A 192 18.27 12.57 -50.87
C SER A 192 19.66 12.89 -50.31
N VAL A 193 19.90 14.10 -49.86
CA VAL A 193 21.20 14.54 -49.34
C VAL A 193 21.47 13.89 -47.97
N SER A 194 20.47 13.88 -47.11
CA SER A 194 20.55 13.21 -45.81
C SER A 194 20.73 11.70 -45.96
N ALA A 195 20.01 11.09 -46.91
CA ALA A 195 20.11 9.66 -47.21
C ALA A 195 21.52 9.27 -47.66
N GLU A 196 22.12 10.01 -48.62
CA GLU A 196 23.48 9.75 -49.08
C GLU A 196 24.51 9.81 -47.94
N GLY A 197 24.42 10.85 -47.09
CA GLY A 197 25.31 10.96 -45.93
C GLY A 197 25.18 9.79 -44.92
N ILE A 198 23.99 9.20 -44.79
CA ILE A 198 23.75 8.01 -43.95
C ILE A 198 24.40 6.77 -44.61
N VAL A 199 24.22 6.58 -45.92
CA VAL A 199 24.78 5.41 -46.62
C VAL A 199 26.31 5.44 -46.56
N GLN A 200 26.93 6.63 -46.77
CA GLN A 200 28.35 6.81 -46.63
C GLN A 200 28.86 6.47 -45.23
N LEU A 201 28.18 6.93 -44.19
CA LEU A 201 28.54 6.63 -42.81
C LEU A 201 28.45 5.11 -42.54
N LEU A 202 27.39 4.42 -43.03
CA LEU A 202 27.26 2.95 -42.89
C LEU A 202 28.37 2.22 -43.65
N ARG A 203 28.81 2.74 -44.79
CA ARG A 203 29.93 2.18 -45.54
C ARG A 203 31.26 2.32 -44.80
N GLU A 204 31.55 3.48 -44.20
CA GLU A 204 32.73 3.65 -43.37
C GLU A 204 32.76 2.65 -42.24
N ILE A 205 31.60 2.42 -41.58
CA ILE A 205 31.47 1.45 -40.49
C ILE A 205 31.71 0.01 -40.96
N SER A 206 31.31 -0.32 -42.19
CA SER A 206 31.41 -1.69 -42.70
C SER A 206 32.83 -2.16 -42.97
N HIS A 207 33.82 -1.29 -42.93
CA HIS A 207 35.23 -1.70 -43.08
C HIS A 207 35.70 -2.61 -41.95
N ASP A 208 35.20 -2.37 -40.74
CA ASP A 208 35.60 -3.13 -39.55
C ASP A 208 34.47 -3.96 -38.96
N LYS A 209 33.24 -3.83 -39.45
CA LYS A 209 32.03 -4.47 -38.89
C LYS A 209 31.20 -5.12 -39.98
N LEU A 210 30.41 -6.11 -39.63
CA LEU A 210 29.34 -6.62 -40.47
C LEU A 210 28.18 -5.60 -40.45
N VAL A 211 27.79 -5.09 -41.60
CA VAL A 211 26.63 -4.18 -41.75
C VAL A 211 25.57 -4.85 -42.61
N ILE A 212 24.40 -5.07 -42.06
CA ILE A 212 23.23 -5.64 -42.76
C ILE A 212 22.14 -4.58 -42.84
N VAL A 213 21.78 -4.17 -44.07
CA VAL A 213 20.73 -3.20 -44.34
C VAL A 213 19.55 -3.91 -45.02
N VAL A 214 18.37 -3.67 -44.51
CA VAL A 214 17.10 -4.04 -45.19
C VAL A 214 16.51 -2.78 -45.81
N THR A 215 16.19 -2.81 -47.10
CA THR A 215 15.58 -1.68 -47.81
C THR A 215 14.76 -2.17 -49.02
N HIS A 216 13.79 -1.35 -49.40
CA HIS A 216 13.07 -1.51 -50.65
C HIS A 216 13.74 -0.74 -51.83
N ASN A 217 14.68 0.18 -51.51
CA ASN A 217 15.39 1.00 -52.49
C ASN A 217 16.88 0.62 -52.53
N TYR A 218 17.22 -0.35 -53.42
CA TYR A 218 18.59 -0.84 -53.56
C TYR A 218 19.50 0.21 -54.18
N ASP A 219 18.99 1.06 -55.09
CA ASP A 219 19.81 2.00 -55.88
C ASP A 219 20.61 2.99 -55.02
N GLN A 220 20.08 3.35 -53.86
CA GLN A 220 20.77 4.20 -52.88
C GLN A 220 22.03 3.54 -52.31
N PHE A 221 22.07 2.22 -52.25
CA PHE A 221 23.14 1.45 -51.60
C PHE A 221 24.07 0.79 -52.66
N ALA A 222 23.67 0.70 -53.92
CA ALA A 222 24.34 -0.06 -54.95
C ALA A 222 25.85 0.23 -55.11
N ARG A 223 26.26 1.48 -54.91
CA ARG A 223 27.68 1.89 -55.00
C ARG A 223 28.54 1.42 -53.84
N TYR A 224 27.91 1.04 -52.75
CA TYR A 224 28.57 0.78 -51.46
C TYR A 224 28.45 -0.67 -51.02
N ALA A 225 27.43 -1.37 -51.48
CA ALA A 225 27.13 -2.74 -51.11
C ALA A 225 28.22 -3.70 -51.65
N THR A 226 28.67 -4.61 -50.76
CA THR A 226 29.52 -5.77 -51.12
C THR A 226 28.74 -7.01 -51.42
N ARG A 227 27.44 -7.05 -51.00
CA ARG A 227 26.58 -8.22 -51.21
C ARG A 227 25.12 -7.80 -51.28
N LYS A 228 24.42 -8.33 -52.27
CA LYS A 228 22.98 -8.10 -52.49
C LYS A 228 22.25 -9.38 -52.27
N ILE A 229 21.23 -9.35 -51.39
CA ILE A 229 20.32 -10.49 -51.16
C ILE A 229 18.91 -10.02 -51.51
N LYS A 230 18.22 -10.81 -52.35
CA LYS A 230 16.81 -10.54 -52.69
C LYS A 230 15.89 -11.58 -52.08
N MET A 231 14.84 -11.08 -51.40
CA MET A 231 13.83 -11.92 -50.74
C MET A 231 12.46 -11.81 -51.45
N HIS A 232 11.75 -12.91 -51.51
CA HIS A 232 10.39 -12.99 -51.98
C HIS A 232 9.64 -14.10 -51.18
N ASP A 233 8.45 -13.77 -50.67
CA ASP A 233 7.60 -14.71 -49.93
C ASP A 233 8.35 -15.53 -48.83
N GLY A 234 9.11 -14.82 -48.03
CA GLY A 234 9.88 -15.40 -46.89
C GLY A 234 11.12 -16.22 -47.28
N LYS A 235 11.48 -16.27 -48.58
CA LYS A 235 12.62 -17.04 -49.10
C LYS A 235 13.66 -16.14 -49.73
N VAL A 236 14.93 -16.58 -49.70
CA VAL A 236 16.01 -15.97 -50.48
C VAL A 236 15.92 -16.49 -51.91
N ILE A 237 15.80 -15.55 -52.86
CA ILE A 237 15.71 -15.88 -54.29
C ILE A 237 16.96 -15.49 -55.06
N GLU A 238 17.77 -14.58 -54.53
CA GLU A 238 19.04 -14.11 -55.12
C GLU A 238 20.02 -13.80 -54.02
N ASP A 239 21.26 -14.21 -54.15
CA ASP A 239 22.35 -13.91 -53.22
C ASP A 239 23.65 -13.72 -54.02
N MET A 240 24.12 -12.50 -54.19
CA MET A 240 25.25 -12.14 -55.07
C MET A 240 26.20 -11.19 -54.35
N TYR A 241 27.47 -11.47 -54.51
CA TYR A 241 28.54 -10.51 -54.19
C TYR A 241 28.66 -9.45 -55.25
N THR A 242 28.79 -8.20 -54.84
CA THR A 242 28.89 -7.03 -55.71
C THR A 242 30.27 -6.35 -55.51
N ASP A 243 30.83 -5.85 -56.61
CA ASP A 243 32.12 -5.12 -56.54
C ASP A 243 31.81 -3.65 -56.27
N PRO A 244 32.21 -3.08 -55.09
CA PRO A 244 31.96 -1.70 -54.75
C PRO A 244 32.67 -0.78 -55.77
N GLY A 245 31.93 -0.06 -56.60
CA GLY A 245 32.44 0.82 -57.66
C GLY A 245 32.06 0.41 -59.07
N SER A 246 31.58 -0.77 -59.32
CA SER A 246 31.11 -1.26 -60.63
C SER A 246 29.60 -1.01 -60.83
N ALA A 247 29.10 0.19 -60.49
CA ALA A 247 27.72 0.54 -60.84
C ALA A 247 27.58 0.67 -62.36
N PRO A 248 26.55 0.03 -62.99
CA PRO A 248 26.36 0.18 -64.39
C PRO A 248 26.16 1.65 -64.77
N ALA A 249 26.97 2.15 -65.71
CA ALA A 249 26.82 3.42 -66.33
C ALA A 249 25.60 3.37 -67.27
N SER A 250 24.41 3.47 -66.66
CA SER A 250 23.16 3.59 -67.42
C SER A 250 22.15 4.28 -66.52
N VAL A 251 22.10 5.55 -66.59
CA VAL A 251 21.02 6.57 -66.60
C VAL A 251 21.64 7.96 -66.39
N SER A 252 22.53 8.36 -67.36
CA SER A 252 22.96 9.75 -67.55
C SER A 252 23.00 10.09 -69.03
N ALA A 253 21.88 9.88 -69.72
CA ALA A 253 21.72 10.37 -71.09
C ALA A 253 20.21 10.54 -71.40
N ALA A 254 19.55 11.47 -70.79
CA ALA A 254 18.31 12.06 -71.24
C ALA A 254 18.01 13.37 -70.48
N ALA A 255 18.95 14.31 -70.58
CA ALA A 255 18.66 15.74 -70.34
C ALA A 255 19.50 16.53 -71.35
N GLY A 256 19.22 16.31 -72.61
CA GLY A 256 19.70 17.08 -73.73
C GLY A 256 18.79 18.28 -73.99
N ALA A 257 19.37 19.44 -73.82
CA ALA A 257 19.18 20.63 -74.58
C ALA A 257 17.70 21.02 -74.96
N VAL A 258 17.17 21.97 -74.28
CA VAL A 258 16.33 23.02 -74.90
C VAL A 258 16.87 24.42 -74.50
N ASN A 259 17.21 25.16 -75.46
CA ASN A 259 17.79 26.51 -75.43
C ASN A 259 16.72 27.53 -75.03
N PRO A 260 17.10 28.69 -74.41
CA PRO A 260 16.19 29.74 -74.05
C PRO A 260 16.08 30.79 -75.14
N ALA A 261 14.88 31.08 -75.65
CA ALA A 261 14.63 32.29 -76.32
C ALA A 261 13.19 32.76 -76.23
N ALA A 262 13.09 34.04 -75.78
CA ALA A 262 12.10 35.07 -76.10
C ALA A 262 10.71 34.96 -75.42
N ALA A 263 10.47 35.74 -74.46
CA ALA A 263 10.05 37.15 -74.48
C ALA A 263 8.52 37.35 -74.35
N GLN A 264 8.18 38.20 -73.37
CA GLN A 264 7.14 39.19 -73.34
C GLN A 264 5.80 38.87 -72.65
N ASN A 265 5.63 39.47 -71.51
CA ASN A 265 4.40 40.06 -70.98
C ASN A 265 3.64 40.94 -71.95
N PRO A 266 2.36 41.22 -71.86
CA PRO A 266 1.90 42.01 -70.72
C PRO A 266 0.42 41.76 -70.31
N GLY A 267 0.15 42.09 -69.02
CA GLY A 267 -0.88 43.03 -68.56
C GLY A 267 -2.33 42.53 -68.43
N GLY A 268 -2.89 42.78 -67.27
CA GLY A 268 -4.33 42.83 -67.12
C GLY A 268 -4.82 42.50 -65.70
N THR A 269 -4.67 43.42 -64.82
CA THR A 269 -5.56 43.92 -63.78
C THR A 269 -6.97 43.30 -63.69
N ALA A 270 -7.37 42.85 -62.54
CA ALA A 270 -8.47 43.40 -61.72
C ALA A 270 -8.93 42.43 -60.65
N ASP A 271 -8.83 42.84 -59.44
CA ASP A 271 -9.64 42.52 -58.28
C ASP A 271 -11.05 43.16 -58.48
N PRO A 272 -12.08 43.06 -57.60
CA PRO A 272 -12.35 42.16 -56.43
C PRO A 272 -13.84 41.81 -56.22
N ALA A 273 -14.12 41.23 -55.07
CA ALA A 273 -15.43 41.20 -54.35
C ALA A 273 -16.41 40.08 -54.78
N SER A 274 -17.01 39.39 -53.91
CA SER A 274 -17.79 39.63 -52.72
C SER A 274 -18.35 38.35 -52.12
N VAL A 275 -18.41 38.35 -50.81
CA VAL A 275 -19.26 37.48 -49.96
C VAL A 275 -20.76 37.80 -50.23
N PRO A 276 -21.75 36.85 -50.07
CA PRO A 276 -22.30 36.66 -48.71
C PRO A 276 -22.84 35.20 -48.41
N GLY A 277 -22.91 34.86 -47.17
CA GLY A 277 -23.93 33.96 -46.66
C GLY A 277 -25.26 34.70 -46.49
N PRO A 278 -26.31 34.15 -45.94
CA PRO A 278 -26.43 33.31 -44.75
C PRO A 278 -27.65 32.36 -44.69
N ALA A 279 -27.83 31.71 -43.53
CA ALA A 279 -29.06 31.31 -42.83
C ALA A 279 -29.96 30.28 -43.49
N GLY A 280 -30.52 29.34 -42.83
CA GLY A 280 -31.12 29.25 -41.55
C GLY A 280 -32.09 28.10 -41.48
N THR A 281 -32.38 27.71 -40.30
CA THR A 281 -33.64 27.24 -39.67
C THR A 281 -34.09 25.77 -39.87
N SER A 282 -34.05 25.14 -38.71
CA SER A 282 -35.23 24.64 -37.91
C SER A 282 -35.90 23.34 -38.29
N GLY A 283 -36.11 22.52 -37.26
CA GLY A 283 -37.33 21.75 -37.09
C GLY A 283 -37.05 20.31 -36.64
N GLN A 284 -37.00 20.04 -35.38
CA GLN A 284 -38.03 19.45 -34.48
C GLN A 284 -38.54 18.06 -34.89
N SER A 285 -38.46 17.22 -33.93
CA SER A 285 -39.40 16.29 -33.27
C SER A 285 -39.00 14.83 -33.29
N GLY A 286 -38.90 14.30 -32.06
CA GLY A 286 -38.98 12.88 -31.75
C GLY A 286 -40.41 12.35 -31.89
N PRO A 287 -40.85 11.21 -31.40
CA PRO A 287 -40.34 10.46 -30.25
C PRO A 287 -40.34 8.90 -30.40
N ALA A 288 -39.78 8.27 -29.40
CA ALA A 288 -40.11 6.98 -28.75
C ALA A 288 -40.80 5.82 -29.51
N ASN A 289 -40.24 4.62 -29.39
CA ASN A 289 -40.93 3.51 -28.71
C ASN A 289 -40.01 2.27 -28.49
N THR A 290 -39.89 1.92 -27.26
CA THR A 290 -39.92 0.60 -26.60
C THR A 290 -40.22 -0.61 -27.50
N ALA A 291 -39.38 -1.66 -27.36
CA ALA A 291 -39.89 -3.00 -27.06
C ALA A 291 -38.76 -3.95 -26.62
N ALA A 292 -39.00 -4.55 -25.48
CA ALA A 292 -38.27 -5.63 -24.85
C ALA A 292 -38.42 -6.94 -25.64
N ALA A 293 -37.42 -7.80 -25.60
CA ALA A 293 -37.59 -9.24 -25.60
C ALA A 293 -36.39 -9.94 -24.98
N ALA A 294 -36.63 -10.68 -23.93
CA ALA A 294 -35.75 -11.61 -23.22
C ALA A 294 -35.76 -13.00 -23.89
N PRO A 295 -35.23 -14.06 -23.29
CA PRO A 295 -34.00 -14.73 -23.67
C PRO A 295 -34.29 -16.16 -24.23
N ILE A 296 -33.36 -16.75 -24.94
CA ILE A 296 -33.43 -18.18 -25.30
C ILE A 296 -32.27 -18.94 -24.63
N LYS A 297 -32.68 -19.98 -23.92
CA LYS A 297 -31.92 -20.95 -23.14
C LYS A 297 -31.12 -21.92 -24.04
N SER A 298 -29.96 -22.24 -23.52
CA SER A 298 -29.28 -23.54 -23.38
C SER A 298 -29.37 -24.59 -24.49
N ASN A 299 -28.20 -25.11 -24.87
CA ASN A 299 -27.98 -26.54 -24.75
C ASN A 299 -26.48 -26.85 -24.55
N SER A 300 -26.27 -27.68 -23.62
CA SER A 300 -25.06 -28.25 -23.05
C SER A 300 -24.51 -29.43 -23.89
N VAL A 301 -23.20 -29.71 -23.57
CA VAL A 301 -22.53 -31.04 -23.53
C VAL A 301 -21.58 -31.36 -24.70
N PRO A 302 -20.44 -32.03 -24.48
CA PRO A 302 -19.62 -32.19 -23.24
C PRO A 302 -18.11 -31.90 -23.40
N ASP A 303 -17.50 -31.88 -22.22
CA ASP A 303 -16.09 -31.95 -21.93
C ASP A 303 -15.29 -32.99 -22.68
N ASN A 304 -14.10 -32.63 -23.12
CA ASN A 304 -13.00 -33.56 -23.17
C ASN A 304 -11.74 -32.89 -22.60
N GLN A 305 -11.46 -33.26 -21.38
CA GLN A 305 -10.24 -32.91 -20.65
C GLN A 305 -9.05 -33.55 -21.33
N THR A 306 -8.07 -32.77 -21.71
CA THR A 306 -6.71 -33.26 -21.87
C THR A 306 -5.83 -32.42 -20.96
N ILE A 307 -5.42 -33.06 -19.89
CA ILE A 307 -4.51 -32.61 -18.85
C ILE A 307 -3.14 -32.36 -19.48
N LEU A 308 -2.62 -31.15 -19.37
CA LEU A 308 -1.20 -30.85 -19.46
C LEU A 308 -0.75 -30.34 -18.09
N PRO A 309 0.35 -30.86 -17.54
CA PRO A 309 0.71 -30.57 -16.17
C PRO A 309 1.31 -29.18 -15.98
N ASP A 310 0.90 -28.58 -14.86
CA ASP A 310 1.49 -27.42 -14.24
C ASP A 310 3.00 -27.64 -14.00
N ILE A 311 3.80 -26.74 -14.53
CA ILE A 311 5.20 -26.54 -14.08
C ILE A 311 5.24 -25.20 -13.31
N ALA A 312 4.79 -25.26 -12.07
CA ALA A 312 5.15 -24.33 -11.04
C ALA A 312 5.71 -25.15 -9.88
N ASP A 313 6.93 -24.88 -9.53
CA ASP A 313 7.74 -25.31 -8.39
C ASP A 313 8.99 -26.07 -8.78
N MET A 314 10.03 -25.30 -8.98
CA MET A 314 11.41 -25.68 -8.58
C MET A 314 12.20 -24.36 -8.42
N THR A 315 12.08 -23.79 -7.26
CA THR A 315 13.05 -22.83 -6.71
C THR A 315 13.81 -23.54 -5.60
N GLU A 316 15.11 -23.26 -5.62
CA GLU A 316 16.07 -23.49 -4.54
C GLU A 316 16.57 -24.91 -4.29
N ALA A 317 17.75 -25.15 -4.85
CA ALA A 317 18.81 -25.82 -4.11
C ALA A 317 20.18 -25.60 -4.79
N GLY A 318 21.08 -24.92 -4.08
CA GLY A 318 22.44 -25.40 -3.83
C GLY A 318 23.48 -25.07 -4.86
N ASP A 319 24.23 -23.99 -4.57
CA ASP A 319 25.65 -23.92 -4.88
C ASP A 319 26.38 -25.22 -4.47
N ALA A 320 27.06 -25.82 -5.41
CA ALA A 320 28.33 -26.47 -5.30
C ALA A 320 28.54 -27.44 -6.47
N HIS A 321 29.29 -27.01 -7.45
CA HIS A 321 30.28 -27.92 -8.12
C HIS A 321 31.34 -27.09 -8.83
N SER A 322 32.43 -26.99 -8.12
CA SER A 322 33.73 -26.59 -8.63
C SER A 322 34.26 -27.65 -9.60
N ASP A 323 35.00 -27.15 -10.56
CA ASP A 323 36.15 -27.79 -11.20
C ASP A 323 36.00 -29.21 -11.73
N ARG A 324 35.84 -29.28 -13.04
CA ARG A 324 36.59 -30.24 -13.93
C ARG A 324 36.22 -29.98 -15.37
N ASN A 325 37.06 -29.21 -16.07
CA ASN A 325 37.48 -29.51 -17.42
C ASN A 325 38.53 -28.45 -17.86
N ALA A 326 39.75 -28.70 -17.42
CA ALA A 326 40.93 -28.17 -18.08
C ALA A 326 41.35 -29.20 -19.12
N ALA A 327 41.43 -28.80 -20.33
CA ALA A 327 42.23 -29.32 -21.44
C ALA A 327 41.45 -29.46 -22.77
N ALA A 328 41.27 -28.36 -23.44
CA ALA A 328 41.29 -28.32 -24.91
C ALA A 328 41.92 -26.98 -25.31
N GLY A 329 43.07 -27.02 -25.95
CA GLY A 329 43.91 -25.85 -26.24
C GLY A 329 43.23 -24.81 -27.11
N ARG A 330 43.02 -23.65 -26.53
CA ARG A 330 42.68 -22.42 -27.26
C ARG A 330 43.96 -21.71 -27.69
N ALA A 331 44.09 -21.44 -28.97
CA ALA A 331 45.08 -20.52 -29.51
C ALA A 331 44.89 -19.11 -28.91
N PRO A 332 45.96 -18.33 -28.70
CA PRO A 332 45.86 -17.00 -28.08
C PRO A 332 45.19 -16.03 -29.02
N TYR A 333 43.95 -15.64 -28.69
CA TYR A 333 43.25 -14.48 -29.26
C TYR A 333 44.05 -13.21 -28.89
N ASP A 334 44.14 -12.26 -29.82
CA ASP A 334 44.86 -11.02 -29.62
C ASP A 334 44.35 -10.28 -28.38
N THR A 335 45.17 -10.18 -27.36
CA THR A 335 44.84 -9.63 -26.03
C THR A 335 44.49 -8.15 -26.02
N ARG A 336 44.53 -7.43 -27.14
CA ARG A 336 44.17 -6.04 -27.22
C ARG A 336 42.68 -5.77 -27.46
N THR A 337 41.94 -6.71 -28.08
CA THR A 337 40.48 -6.66 -28.24
C THR A 337 39.74 -7.43 -27.12
N ALA A 338 40.33 -8.47 -26.53
CA ALA A 338 39.73 -9.26 -25.46
C ALA A 338 39.58 -8.51 -24.12
N ALA A 339 40.32 -7.43 -23.90
CA ALA A 339 40.20 -6.63 -22.67
C ALA A 339 38.90 -5.78 -22.61
N TYR A 340 38.21 -5.62 -23.75
CA TYR A 340 36.95 -4.83 -23.79
C TYR A 340 35.68 -5.63 -23.59
N HIS A 341 35.70 -6.94 -23.67
CA HIS A 341 34.52 -7.81 -23.56
C HIS A 341 34.31 -8.47 -22.20
N LYS A 342 34.82 -7.88 -21.12
CA LYS A 342 34.49 -8.34 -19.78
C LYS A 342 33.07 -7.98 -19.47
N ASP A 343 32.28 -8.91 -18.88
CA ASP A 343 30.88 -8.78 -18.47
C ASP A 343 30.58 -7.50 -17.68
N ARG A 344 30.43 -6.39 -18.36
CA ARG A 344 30.09 -5.10 -17.74
C ARG A 344 28.59 -4.99 -17.66
N ASN A 345 28.05 -5.19 -16.50
CA ASN A 345 26.64 -4.92 -16.20
C ASN A 345 26.46 -3.48 -15.75
N ILE A 346 25.27 -2.91 -16.02
CA ILE A 346 24.88 -1.58 -15.54
C ILE A 346 25.13 -1.47 -14.03
N THR A 347 25.85 -0.44 -13.61
CA THR A 347 26.19 -0.23 -12.20
C THR A 347 24.96 0.18 -11.37
N ALA A 348 25.01 -0.04 -10.05
CA ALA A 348 23.94 0.39 -9.14
C ALA A 348 23.72 1.91 -9.21
N ALA A 349 24.81 2.69 -9.24
CA ALA A 349 24.75 4.15 -9.38
C ALA A 349 24.09 4.58 -10.70
N SER A 350 24.38 3.91 -11.82
CA SER A 350 23.73 4.18 -13.10
C SER A 350 22.23 3.84 -13.09
N ARG A 351 21.81 2.77 -12.41
CA ARG A 351 20.39 2.41 -12.24
C ARG A 351 19.63 3.47 -11.44
N ILE A 352 20.21 3.92 -10.31
CA ILE A 352 19.63 4.98 -9.48
C ILE A 352 19.52 6.27 -10.29
N ARG A 353 20.58 6.66 -11.00
CA ARG A 353 20.58 7.87 -11.85
C ARG A 353 19.52 7.80 -12.95
N LEU A 354 19.36 6.65 -13.61
CA LEU A 354 18.33 6.45 -14.62
C LEU A 354 16.93 6.53 -14.00
N GLY A 355 16.71 5.91 -12.84
CA GLY A 355 15.44 5.99 -12.11
C GLY A 355 15.08 7.42 -11.75
N ILE A 356 16.00 8.17 -11.11
CA ILE A 356 15.78 9.59 -10.77
C ILE A 356 15.49 10.42 -12.02
N ARG A 357 16.33 10.28 -13.07
CA ARG A 357 16.12 11.00 -14.33
C ARG A 357 14.75 10.72 -14.94
N ASN A 358 14.32 9.48 -14.97
CA ASN A 358 13.04 9.08 -15.54
C ASN A 358 11.86 9.64 -14.76
N THR A 359 11.99 9.71 -13.44
CA THR A 359 10.94 10.29 -12.58
C THR A 359 10.63 11.73 -13.01
N PHE A 360 11.64 12.55 -13.27
CA PHE A 360 11.44 13.98 -13.55
C PHE A 360 11.35 14.33 -15.04
N ASN A 361 11.84 13.50 -15.96
CA ASN A 361 11.84 13.82 -17.39
C ASN A 361 10.43 13.93 -18.00
N VAL A 362 9.43 13.27 -17.40
CA VAL A 362 8.04 13.39 -17.84
C VAL A 362 7.23 13.98 -16.67
N PHE A 363 7.43 15.27 -16.42
CA PHE A 363 6.87 15.98 -15.27
C PHE A 363 5.36 15.79 -15.05
N PRO A 364 4.47 15.82 -16.08
CA PRO A 364 3.05 15.58 -15.86
C PRO A 364 2.74 14.18 -15.29
N LYS A 365 3.46 13.15 -15.73
CA LYS A 365 3.29 11.78 -15.21
C LYS A 365 3.85 11.63 -13.78
N PHE A 366 4.94 12.32 -13.48
CA PHE A 366 5.47 12.41 -12.12
C PHE A 366 4.46 13.07 -11.19
N LEU A 367 3.92 14.23 -11.59
CA LEU A 367 2.94 14.96 -10.79
C LEU A 367 1.68 14.11 -10.55
N LEU A 368 1.19 13.43 -11.58
CA LEU A 368 0.02 12.55 -11.45
C LEU A 368 0.27 11.39 -10.46
N LEU A 369 1.43 10.74 -10.56
CA LEU A 369 1.82 9.69 -9.60
C LEU A 369 1.97 10.24 -8.18
N LEU A 370 2.56 11.42 -8.03
CA LEU A 370 2.71 12.09 -6.74
C LEU A 370 1.36 12.39 -6.10
N ILE A 371 0.40 12.92 -6.87
CA ILE A 371 -0.96 13.18 -6.40
C ILE A 371 -1.64 11.87 -5.96
N VAL A 372 -1.48 10.79 -6.71
CA VAL A 372 -2.04 9.48 -6.35
C VAL A 372 -1.44 8.97 -5.03
N PHE A 373 -0.11 9.07 -4.85
CA PHE A 373 0.51 8.64 -3.60
C PHE A 373 0.16 9.55 -2.43
N LEU A 374 0.03 10.86 -2.63
CA LEU A 374 -0.49 11.77 -1.60
C LEU A 374 -1.92 11.38 -1.21
N PHE A 375 -2.79 11.16 -2.19
CA PHE A 375 -4.16 10.69 -1.93
C PHE A 375 -4.18 9.40 -1.10
N ILE A 376 -3.32 8.43 -1.43
CA ILE A 376 -3.21 7.19 -0.66
C ILE A 376 -2.79 7.46 0.79
N VAL A 377 -1.73 8.26 0.98
CA VAL A 377 -1.22 8.59 2.32
C VAL A 377 -2.31 9.23 3.16
N PHE A 378 -2.97 10.27 2.63
CA PHE A 378 -4.04 10.97 3.35
C PHE A 378 -5.25 10.07 3.61
N SER A 379 -5.67 9.26 2.63
CA SER A 379 -6.82 8.36 2.80
C SER A 379 -6.54 7.27 3.84
N VAL A 380 -5.35 6.67 3.82
CA VAL A 380 -4.97 5.64 4.80
C VAL A 380 -4.81 6.27 6.18
N ALA A 381 -4.17 7.44 6.28
CA ALA A 381 -4.03 8.17 7.54
C ALA A 381 -5.42 8.52 8.11
N SER A 382 -6.32 9.07 7.29
CA SER A 382 -7.69 9.42 7.71
C SER A 382 -8.47 8.21 8.23
N GLN A 383 -8.44 7.08 7.52
CA GLN A 383 -9.12 5.86 7.97
C GLN A 383 -8.51 5.31 9.27
N TYR A 384 -7.20 5.34 9.38
CA TYR A 384 -6.50 4.86 10.56
C TYR A 384 -6.74 5.78 11.76
N THR A 385 -6.69 7.10 11.56
CA THR A 385 -6.97 8.09 12.61
C THR A 385 -8.43 8.02 13.06
N SER A 386 -9.38 7.81 12.13
CA SER A 386 -10.79 7.60 12.50
C SER A 386 -10.96 6.39 13.41
N PHE A 387 -10.20 5.32 13.15
CA PHE A 387 -10.17 4.15 14.04
C PHE A 387 -9.57 4.47 15.41
N LEU A 388 -8.43 5.19 15.45
CA LEU A 388 -7.81 5.61 16.71
C LEU A 388 -8.68 6.59 17.51
N ASN A 389 -9.36 7.51 16.82
CA ASN A 389 -10.30 8.43 17.46
C ASN A 389 -11.43 7.67 18.14
N GLN A 390 -12.01 6.69 17.45
CA GLN A 390 -13.06 5.85 18.04
C GLN A 390 -12.55 5.07 19.26
N GLN A 391 -11.35 4.48 19.18
CA GLN A 391 -10.75 3.80 20.32
C GLN A 391 -10.50 4.78 21.48
N SER A 392 -10.06 6.00 21.19
CA SER A 392 -9.92 7.06 22.19
C SER A 392 -11.25 7.49 22.79
N GLU A 393 -12.32 7.57 21.98
CA GLU A 393 -13.67 7.84 22.45
C GLU A 393 -14.17 6.71 23.35
N GLU A 394 -13.97 5.45 22.99
CA GLU A 394 -14.31 4.30 23.84
C GLU A 394 -13.53 4.30 25.16
N ASP A 395 -12.22 4.61 25.12
CA ASP A 395 -11.42 4.78 26.33
C ASP A 395 -11.87 5.99 27.17
N GLN A 396 -12.50 6.99 26.56
CA GLN A 396 -13.05 8.18 27.22
C GLN A 396 -14.46 7.94 27.75
N LEU A 397 -15.26 7.02 27.17
CA LEU A 397 -16.63 6.75 27.60
C LEU A 397 -16.74 6.37 29.08
N GLY A 398 -15.67 6.05 29.75
CA GLY A 398 -15.67 5.81 31.17
C GLY A 398 -16.08 4.41 31.55
N TYR A 399 -16.43 4.26 32.84
CA TYR A 399 -16.74 2.96 33.43
C TYR A 399 -18.09 2.42 32.92
N ASN A 400 -19.07 3.29 32.71
CA ASN A 400 -20.40 2.91 32.26
C ASN A 400 -20.49 2.89 30.74
N THR A 401 -21.09 1.84 30.20
CA THR A 401 -21.35 1.68 28.77
C THR A 401 -22.44 2.64 28.28
N TYR A 402 -23.33 3.07 29.18
CA TYR A 402 -24.44 3.97 28.90
C TYR A 402 -24.45 5.15 29.88
N PHE A 403 -24.76 6.35 29.36
CA PHE A 403 -24.96 7.56 30.17
C PHE A 403 -26.45 7.81 30.36
N TYR A 404 -27.01 7.21 31.38
CA TYR A 404 -28.45 7.35 31.70
C TYR A 404 -28.80 8.77 32.16
N ASN A 405 -27.88 9.46 32.85
CA ASN A 405 -28.02 10.86 33.21
C ASN A 405 -27.37 11.74 32.14
N TYR A 406 -27.88 11.65 30.88
CA TYR A 406 -27.46 12.49 29.80
C TYR A 406 -27.87 13.96 30.03
N SER A 407 -26.92 14.86 29.80
CA SER A 407 -27.20 16.30 29.75
C SER A 407 -26.13 16.97 28.87
N GLU A 408 -26.54 17.94 28.02
CA GLU A 408 -25.62 18.68 27.15
C GLU A 408 -24.59 19.52 27.93
N ASP A 409 -24.87 19.84 29.18
CA ASP A 409 -23.98 20.59 30.05
C ASP A 409 -23.04 19.71 30.87
N ARG A 410 -23.12 18.38 30.72
CA ARG A 410 -22.28 17.40 31.45
C ARG A 410 -20.99 17.11 30.68
N ILE A 411 -19.88 17.24 31.39
CA ILE A 411 -18.54 16.89 30.94
C ILE A 411 -17.95 15.86 31.90
N ILE A 412 -17.47 14.74 31.39
CA ILE A 412 -16.81 13.70 32.15
C ILE A 412 -15.31 13.92 32.09
N LEU A 413 -14.63 13.82 33.24
CA LEU A 413 -13.18 14.00 33.39
C LEU A 413 -12.50 12.73 33.89
N LYS A 414 -11.31 12.47 33.37
CA LYS A 414 -10.33 11.51 33.91
C LYS A 414 -8.94 12.15 33.93
N LYS A 415 -8.08 11.76 34.86
CA LYS A 415 -6.68 12.24 34.87
C LYS A 415 -5.85 11.51 33.81
N GLN A 416 -4.99 12.24 33.10
CA GLN A 416 -4.11 11.66 32.08
C GLN A 416 -3.08 10.68 32.66
N ASP A 417 -2.66 10.88 33.91
CA ASP A 417 -1.73 10.02 34.64
C ASP A 417 -2.40 8.77 35.26
N LYS A 418 -3.73 8.62 35.07
CA LYS A 418 -4.53 7.50 35.61
C LYS A 418 -4.48 7.39 37.14
N THR A 419 -4.34 8.49 37.85
CA THR A 419 -4.46 8.55 39.33
C THR A 419 -5.88 8.97 39.72
N ALA A 420 -6.28 8.63 40.94
CA ALA A 420 -7.54 9.13 41.49
C ALA A 420 -7.52 10.64 41.69
N PHE A 421 -8.68 11.27 41.61
CA PHE A 421 -8.85 12.69 41.94
C PHE A 421 -8.66 12.94 43.42
N THR A 422 -8.12 14.11 43.77
CA THR A 422 -7.90 14.60 45.11
C THR A 422 -8.78 15.81 45.38
N GLU A 423 -8.92 16.21 46.62
CA GLU A 423 -9.62 17.46 47.01
C GLU A 423 -9.03 18.71 46.32
N GLU A 424 -7.70 18.73 46.11
CA GLU A 424 -7.03 19.81 45.38
C GLU A 424 -7.47 19.83 43.90
N ASP A 425 -7.69 18.66 43.28
CA ASP A 425 -8.22 18.57 41.92
C ASP A 425 -9.65 19.10 41.83
N PHE A 426 -10.52 18.77 42.80
CA PHE A 426 -11.91 19.25 42.82
C PHE A 426 -11.96 20.77 42.98
N ASP A 427 -11.14 21.35 43.88
CA ASP A 427 -11.03 22.79 44.07
C ASP A 427 -10.54 23.47 42.77
N ALA A 428 -9.53 22.90 42.12
CA ALA A 428 -8.97 23.43 40.88
C ALA A 428 -10.02 23.42 39.77
N ILE A 429 -10.73 22.30 39.57
CA ILE A 429 -11.81 22.15 38.56
C ILE A 429 -12.93 23.13 38.88
N GLY A 430 -13.37 23.22 40.15
CA GLY A 430 -14.44 24.13 40.57
C GLY A 430 -14.09 25.60 40.39
N SER A 431 -12.80 25.97 40.32
CA SER A 431 -12.35 27.34 40.06
C SER A 431 -12.50 27.78 38.59
N VAL A 432 -12.71 26.87 37.66
CA VAL A 432 -12.92 27.17 36.24
C VAL A 432 -14.25 27.96 36.06
N SER A 433 -14.19 29.09 35.39
CA SER A 433 -15.26 30.11 35.42
C SER A 433 -16.62 29.60 34.95
N ASN A 434 -16.67 28.69 34.01
CA ASN A 434 -17.89 28.13 33.46
C ASN A 434 -18.35 26.84 34.17
N VAL A 435 -17.63 26.35 35.15
CA VAL A 435 -18.02 25.17 35.94
C VAL A 435 -19.10 25.58 36.94
N ARG A 436 -20.25 24.87 36.95
CA ARG A 436 -21.38 25.02 37.87
C ARG A 436 -21.19 24.16 39.11
N SER A 437 -20.95 22.88 38.90
CA SER A 437 -20.74 21.88 39.96
C SER A 437 -19.79 20.78 39.53
N VAL A 438 -19.16 20.12 40.49
CA VAL A 438 -18.27 18.98 40.30
C VAL A 438 -18.86 17.81 41.11
N ILE A 439 -19.09 16.68 40.48
CA ILE A 439 -19.61 15.47 41.12
C ILE A 439 -18.49 14.41 41.11
N PRO A 440 -17.91 14.08 42.24
CA PRO A 440 -16.80 13.13 42.34
C PRO A 440 -17.16 11.71 41.94
N THR A 441 -18.39 11.26 42.20
CA THR A 441 -18.85 9.90 42.06
C THR A 441 -19.57 9.65 40.72
N ASP A 442 -18.98 10.12 39.63
CA ASP A 442 -19.57 10.04 38.28
C ASP A 442 -20.03 8.63 37.89
N VAL A 443 -19.25 7.60 38.23
CA VAL A 443 -19.57 6.20 37.93
C VAL A 443 -20.93 5.80 38.47
N MET A 444 -21.30 6.33 39.63
CA MET A 444 -22.60 6.02 40.27
C MET A 444 -23.76 6.70 39.55
N LEU A 445 -23.56 7.88 38.96
CA LEU A 445 -24.66 8.65 38.30
C LEU A 445 -25.38 7.85 37.21
N ASP A 446 -24.70 6.93 36.56
CA ASP A 446 -25.25 6.12 35.48
C ASP A 446 -25.41 4.64 35.89
N THR A 447 -25.36 4.34 37.18
CA THR A 447 -25.61 3.01 37.72
C THR A 447 -27.05 2.92 38.22
N PRO A 448 -27.95 2.15 37.56
CA PRO A 448 -29.32 2.04 38.00
C PRO A 448 -29.40 1.31 39.36
N LEU A 449 -30.15 1.84 40.26
CA LEU A 449 -30.42 1.26 41.58
C LEU A 449 -31.88 0.79 41.67
N TYR A 450 -32.08 -0.38 42.28
CA TYR A 450 -33.39 -0.97 42.48
C TYR A 450 -33.70 -0.96 43.98
N LEU A 451 -34.76 -0.24 44.36
CA LEU A 451 -35.22 -0.14 45.72
C LEU A 451 -36.28 -1.22 45.96
N GLU A 452 -35.96 -2.21 46.78
CA GLU A 452 -36.84 -3.36 47.09
C GLU A 452 -37.38 -3.26 48.49
N LEU A 453 -38.71 -3.45 48.69
CA LEU A 453 -39.31 -3.60 49.99
C LEU A 453 -39.33 -5.07 50.38
N SER A 454 -38.89 -5.41 51.60
CA SER A 454 -38.69 -6.80 52.08
C SER A 454 -39.92 -7.70 52.09
N GLN A 455 -41.11 -7.21 51.72
CA GLN A 455 -42.37 -7.97 51.76
C GLN A 455 -43.19 -7.88 50.44
N GLU A 456 -42.72 -7.24 49.42
CA GLU A 456 -43.48 -6.98 48.21
C GLU A 456 -42.67 -7.36 46.94
N ASP A 457 -43.37 -7.87 45.90
CA ASP A 457 -42.76 -8.36 44.66
C ASP A 457 -42.47 -7.24 43.63
N TYR A 458 -42.42 -5.98 44.02
CA TYR A 458 -42.10 -4.88 43.14
C TYR A 458 -40.95 -4.01 43.65
N SER A 459 -40.21 -3.41 42.73
CA SER A 459 -39.08 -2.51 42.97
C SER A 459 -39.29 -1.16 42.33
N TYR A 460 -38.73 -0.12 42.93
CA TYR A 460 -38.67 1.21 42.34
C TYR A 460 -37.24 1.43 41.79
N ASP A 461 -37.15 1.81 40.50
CA ASP A 461 -35.85 2.07 39.88
C ASP A 461 -35.51 3.53 40.00
N ALA A 462 -34.26 3.82 40.30
CA ALA A 462 -33.80 5.19 40.39
C ALA A 462 -32.30 5.30 40.00
N PHE A 463 -31.91 6.48 39.52
CA PHE A 463 -30.53 6.84 39.33
C PHE A 463 -30.03 7.70 40.49
N PRO A 464 -28.86 7.38 41.04
CA PRO A 464 -28.34 8.10 42.20
C PRO A 464 -27.81 9.48 41.81
N LYS A 465 -28.10 10.45 42.67
CA LYS A 465 -27.56 11.83 42.63
C LYS A 465 -27.12 12.24 44.03
N THR A 466 -26.26 13.24 44.13
CA THR A 466 -25.86 13.77 45.44
C THR A 466 -26.96 14.67 46.01
N VAL A 467 -27.19 14.65 47.31
CA VAL A 467 -28.14 15.57 47.97
C VAL A 467 -27.80 17.03 47.69
N ASP A 468 -26.52 17.38 47.59
CA ASP A 468 -26.07 18.73 47.30
C ASP A 468 -26.49 19.21 45.88
N SER A 469 -26.77 18.31 44.97
CA SER A 469 -27.29 18.61 43.63
C SER A 469 -28.80 18.78 43.58
N PHE A 470 -29.51 18.63 44.69
CA PHE A 470 -30.96 18.76 44.74
C PHE A 470 -31.40 20.24 44.71
N GLU A 471 -31.88 20.69 43.56
CA GLU A 471 -32.39 22.07 43.36
C GLU A 471 -33.91 22.17 43.45
N GLY A 472 -34.60 21.03 43.65
CA GLY A 472 -36.06 20.97 43.71
C GLY A 472 -36.68 21.36 45.06
N SER A 473 -38.03 21.36 45.11
CA SER A 473 -38.77 21.44 46.36
C SER A 473 -39.34 20.04 46.70
N LEU A 474 -39.24 19.69 47.99
CA LEU A 474 -39.94 18.50 48.49
C LEU A 474 -41.43 18.66 48.36
N MET A 475 -42.10 17.62 47.89
CA MET A 475 -43.55 17.51 47.90
C MET A 475 -44.05 16.99 49.25
N ALA A 476 -43.35 16.02 49.82
CA ALA A 476 -43.64 15.45 51.13
C ALA A 476 -42.32 15.13 51.88
N GLY A 477 -42.38 15.08 53.19
CA GLY A 477 -41.27 14.68 54.03
C GLY A 477 -40.28 15.78 54.41
N ARG A 478 -39.01 15.44 54.61
CA ARG A 478 -37.90 16.28 55.00
C ARG A 478 -36.59 15.97 54.27
N MET A 479 -35.65 16.86 54.33
CA MET A 479 -34.30 16.60 53.86
C MET A 479 -33.60 15.52 54.69
N PRO A 480 -32.74 14.70 54.07
CA PRO A 480 -31.92 13.69 54.77
C PRO A 480 -31.01 14.34 55.87
N GLU A 481 -30.96 13.70 57.01
CA GLU A 481 -30.11 14.07 58.19
C GLU A 481 -29.08 12.99 58.51
N ALA A 482 -29.34 11.74 58.13
CA ALA A 482 -28.47 10.59 58.34
C ALA A 482 -27.93 10.06 56.99
N GLU A 483 -26.77 9.38 57.08
CA GLU A 483 -26.08 8.83 55.90
C GLU A 483 -26.96 7.96 54.99
N ASN A 484 -27.83 7.16 55.61
CA ASN A 484 -28.71 6.22 54.93
C ASN A 484 -30.08 6.80 54.55
N GLU A 485 -30.33 8.09 54.79
CA GLU A 485 -31.54 8.77 54.42
C GLU A 485 -31.44 9.38 53.04
N VAL A 486 -32.52 9.31 52.27
CA VAL A 486 -32.52 9.69 50.84
C VAL A 486 -33.81 10.43 50.47
N ILE A 487 -33.73 11.24 49.38
CA ILE A 487 -34.89 11.79 48.73
C ILE A 487 -35.15 10.92 47.48
N TYR A 488 -36.40 10.54 47.25
CA TYR A 488 -36.82 9.88 46.01
C TYR A 488 -37.60 10.87 45.15
N ALA A 489 -37.10 11.17 43.97
CA ALA A 489 -37.79 12.04 42.99
C ALA A 489 -38.53 11.19 41.96
N VAL A 490 -39.81 11.22 42.03
CA VAL A 490 -40.75 10.47 41.18
C VAL A 490 -40.98 11.20 39.88
N LEU A 491 -41.00 10.48 38.76
CA LEU A 491 -41.44 11.07 37.48
C LEU A 491 -42.90 11.55 37.60
N ARG A 492 -43.21 12.73 37.11
CA ARG A 492 -44.55 13.34 37.17
C ARG A 492 -45.63 12.40 36.60
N ASP A 493 -45.34 11.71 35.49
CA ASP A 493 -46.29 10.81 34.83
C ASP A 493 -46.45 9.48 35.56
N SER A 494 -45.55 9.14 36.46
CA SER A 494 -45.58 7.97 37.33
C SER A 494 -46.16 8.27 38.73
N TYR A 495 -46.47 9.56 38.99
CA TYR A 495 -47.02 9.95 40.29
C TYR A 495 -48.49 9.56 40.42
N TYR A 496 -48.86 8.98 41.55
CA TYR A 496 -50.21 8.63 41.96
C TYR A 496 -50.43 8.94 43.45
N GLU A 497 -51.66 9.17 43.85
CA GLU A 497 -52.01 9.77 45.14
C GLU A 497 -51.50 8.92 46.39
N SER A 498 -51.32 7.61 46.26
CA SER A 498 -50.83 6.74 47.34
C SER A 498 -49.32 6.52 47.35
N ILE A 499 -48.58 7.08 46.41
CA ILE A 499 -47.10 6.84 46.32
C ILE A 499 -46.39 7.37 47.57
N GLU A 500 -46.88 8.43 48.18
CA GLU A 500 -46.29 8.95 49.43
C GLU A 500 -46.38 7.92 50.58
N ASP A 501 -47.51 7.25 50.72
CA ASP A 501 -47.71 6.20 51.77
C ASP A 501 -46.85 4.97 51.54
N GLU A 502 -46.47 4.72 50.27
CA GLU A 502 -45.63 3.58 49.86
C GLU A 502 -44.17 3.88 50.05
N LEU A 503 -43.72 5.11 49.87
CA LEU A 503 -42.29 5.46 49.88
C LEU A 503 -41.83 6.17 51.17
N LEU A 504 -42.59 7.14 51.68
CA LEU A 504 -42.15 8.00 52.78
C LEU A 504 -41.98 7.21 54.08
N ASP A 505 -40.86 7.47 54.77
CA ASP A 505 -40.43 6.81 56.00
C ASP A 505 -40.30 5.27 55.90
N LYS A 506 -40.23 4.74 54.66
CA LYS A 506 -39.96 3.31 54.46
C LYS A 506 -38.48 3.10 54.22
N THR A 507 -38.01 1.92 54.70
CA THR A 507 -36.62 1.45 54.46
C THR A 507 -36.64 0.41 53.38
N PHE A 508 -35.86 0.66 52.36
CA PHE A 508 -35.68 -0.18 51.19
C PHE A 508 -34.31 -0.83 51.23
N LYS A 509 -34.22 -2.00 50.62
CA LYS A 509 -32.94 -2.62 50.26
C LYS A 509 -32.56 -2.17 48.87
N VAL A 510 -31.28 -1.80 48.72
CA VAL A 510 -30.67 -1.48 47.44
C VAL A 510 -29.49 -2.42 47.24
N THR A 511 -29.53 -3.25 46.23
CA THR A 511 -28.45 -4.17 45.92
C THR A 511 -27.47 -3.56 44.93
N VAL A 512 -26.19 -3.55 45.28
CA VAL A 512 -25.10 -3.00 44.44
C VAL A 512 -24.02 -4.07 44.27
N GLY A 513 -23.37 -4.05 43.11
CA GLY A 513 -22.32 -4.98 42.86
C GLY A 513 -22.78 -6.43 42.67
N TYR A 514 -22.12 -7.38 43.34
CA TYR A 514 -22.49 -8.78 43.24
C TYR A 514 -23.65 -9.21 44.11
N ASP A 515 -23.99 -8.60 45.17
CA ASP A 515 -25.13 -8.86 46.04
C ASP A 515 -25.04 -8.08 47.37
N LYS A 516 -24.35 -6.92 47.36
CA LYS A 516 -24.26 -6.12 48.56
C LYS A 516 -25.53 -5.33 48.79
N GLU A 517 -26.20 -5.63 49.85
CA GLU A 517 -27.41 -4.91 50.26
C GLU A 517 -27.03 -3.66 51.12
N PHE A 518 -27.57 -2.53 50.71
CA PHE A 518 -27.61 -1.29 51.47
C PHE A 518 -29.03 -1.01 51.90
N SER A 519 -29.23 -0.55 53.15
CA SER A 519 -30.54 -0.14 53.65
C SER A 519 -30.66 1.38 53.53
N VAL A 520 -31.59 1.86 52.72
CA VAL A 520 -31.87 3.28 52.55
C VAL A 520 -33.28 3.63 53.03
N THR A 521 -33.44 4.77 53.72
CA THR A 521 -34.76 5.24 54.17
C THR A 521 -35.17 6.49 53.41
N VAL A 522 -36.31 6.44 52.72
CA VAL A 522 -36.82 7.56 51.98
C VAL A 522 -37.45 8.54 52.96
N THR A 523 -36.81 9.69 53.19
CA THR A 523 -37.30 10.76 54.11
C THR A 523 -37.93 11.92 53.39
N GLY A 524 -37.67 12.06 52.07
CA GLY A 524 -38.26 13.10 51.27
C GLY A 524 -38.73 12.61 49.92
N ILE A 525 -39.82 13.15 49.41
CA ILE A 525 -40.34 12.87 48.09
C ILE A 525 -40.35 14.16 47.28
N ALA A 526 -39.86 14.10 46.06
CA ALA A 526 -39.90 15.20 45.08
C ALA A 526 -40.55 14.75 43.78
N ILE A 527 -40.90 15.70 42.91
CA ILE A 527 -41.37 15.39 41.54
C ILE A 527 -40.31 15.83 40.56
N LYS A 528 -39.97 14.92 39.68
CA LYS A 528 -39.10 15.18 38.51
C LYS A 528 -39.98 15.29 37.25
N ASP A 529 -39.81 16.34 36.47
CA ASP A 529 -40.39 16.42 35.13
C ASP A 529 -39.61 15.52 34.15
N GLN A 530 -40.30 14.92 33.20
CA GLN A 530 -39.65 14.11 32.18
C GLN A 530 -38.87 15.04 31.22
N GLU A 531 -37.59 14.82 31.08
CA GLU A 531 -36.79 15.51 30.06
C GLU A 531 -37.12 14.93 28.68
N ASP A 532 -37.27 15.79 27.68
CA ASP A 532 -37.75 15.46 26.31
C ASP A 532 -36.94 14.40 25.53
N ASP A 533 -35.78 13.99 26.02
CA ASP A 533 -34.84 13.14 25.29
C ASP A 533 -34.71 11.70 25.79
N GLY A 534 -35.53 11.26 26.73
CA GLY A 534 -35.27 9.98 27.47
C GLY A 534 -36.34 8.92 27.41
N TYR A 535 -35.93 7.74 27.01
CA TYR A 535 -36.58 6.44 27.27
C TYR A 535 -36.48 6.02 28.76
N ILE A 536 -36.21 6.94 29.68
CA ILE A 536 -35.97 6.64 31.10
C ILE A 536 -37.25 6.86 31.88
N TYR A 537 -37.89 5.75 32.27
CA TYR A 537 -39.05 5.74 33.13
C TYR A 537 -38.68 5.67 34.64
N SER A 538 -37.38 5.92 34.98
CA SER A 538 -36.87 5.76 36.34
C SER A 538 -36.83 7.08 37.08
N GLY A 539 -37.03 7.05 38.39
CA GLY A 539 -36.85 8.19 39.28
C GLY A 539 -35.38 8.57 39.52
N ASP A 540 -35.16 9.61 40.28
CA ASP A 540 -33.85 9.94 40.83
C ASP A 540 -33.84 9.69 42.34
N ILE A 541 -32.71 9.19 42.88
CA ILE A 541 -32.51 9.03 44.29
C ILE A 541 -31.33 9.94 44.75
N TYR A 542 -31.63 10.90 45.62
CA TYR A 542 -30.62 11.80 46.17
C TYR A 542 -30.12 11.28 47.50
N MET A 543 -28.81 11.06 47.62
CA MET A 543 -28.16 10.46 48.77
C MET A 543 -26.87 11.21 49.14
N SER A 544 -26.32 10.90 50.30
CA SER A 544 -25.07 11.49 50.79
C SER A 544 -23.89 10.97 49.96
N ASP A 545 -22.83 11.80 49.81
CA ASP A 545 -21.61 11.42 49.12
C ASP A 545 -20.94 10.20 49.79
N GLN A 546 -21.06 10.08 51.11
CA GLN A 546 -20.52 8.95 51.84
C GLN A 546 -21.21 7.63 51.46
N LEU A 547 -22.52 7.62 51.34
CA LEU A 547 -23.27 6.45 50.89
C LEU A 547 -22.92 6.12 49.42
N MET A 548 -22.81 7.13 48.54
CA MET A 548 -22.41 6.92 47.16
C MET A 548 -21.00 6.33 47.06
N ASN A 549 -20.03 6.82 47.85
CA ASN A 549 -18.66 6.26 47.87
C ASN A 549 -18.62 4.82 48.40
N ASN A 550 -19.47 4.48 49.37
CA ASN A 550 -19.58 3.11 49.87
C ASN A 550 -20.15 2.16 48.77
N MET A 551 -21.16 2.61 48.01
CA MET A 551 -21.69 1.88 46.86
C MET A 551 -20.66 1.77 45.71
N LEU A 552 -19.85 2.79 45.48
CA LEU A 552 -18.82 2.81 44.44
C LEU A 552 -17.78 1.72 44.61
N LYS A 553 -17.39 1.39 45.87
CA LYS A 553 -16.47 0.28 46.14
C LYS A 553 -17.02 -1.06 45.64
N GLU A 554 -18.29 -1.33 45.87
CA GLU A 554 -18.98 -2.55 45.45
C GLU A 554 -19.14 -2.56 43.93
N THR A 555 -19.39 -1.40 43.31
CA THR A 555 -19.42 -1.25 41.86
C THR A 555 -18.04 -1.55 41.22
N TYR A 556 -16.95 -1.05 41.80
CA TYR A 556 -15.60 -1.39 41.35
C TYR A 556 -15.30 -2.88 41.55
N SER A 557 -15.75 -3.50 42.64
CA SER A 557 -15.57 -4.92 42.88
C SER A 557 -16.25 -5.77 41.79
N SER A 558 -17.49 -5.47 41.45
CA SER A 558 -18.22 -6.21 40.39
C SER A 558 -17.69 -5.93 38.98
N GLY A 559 -17.15 -4.73 38.72
CA GLY A 559 -16.58 -4.35 37.41
C GLY A 559 -15.11 -4.72 37.24
N SER A 560 -14.50 -5.40 38.21
CA SER A 560 -13.09 -5.79 38.15
C SER A 560 -12.92 -7.25 37.77
N THR A 561 -11.93 -7.51 36.90
CA THR A 561 -11.46 -8.88 36.65
C THR A 561 -10.54 -9.31 37.80
N ILE A 562 -10.92 -10.39 38.47
CA ILE A 562 -10.16 -10.93 39.57
C ILE A 562 -9.19 -12.00 39.07
N LYS A 563 -7.91 -11.83 39.37
CA LYS A 563 -6.84 -12.76 39.06
C LYS A 563 -6.17 -13.25 40.33
N PHE A 564 -5.85 -14.53 40.40
CA PHE A 564 -5.12 -15.10 41.51
C PHE A 564 -3.74 -15.60 41.05
N LEU A 565 -2.69 -15.23 41.78
CA LEU A 565 -1.37 -15.85 41.63
C LEU A 565 -1.27 -16.96 42.70
N ILE A 566 -1.23 -18.20 42.24
CA ILE A 566 -1.07 -19.37 43.04
C ILE A 566 0.24 -20.05 42.65
N ASN A 567 1.15 -20.26 43.62
CA ASN A 567 2.50 -20.81 43.36
C ASN A 567 3.28 -20.00 42.27
N GLY A 568 3.07 -18.67 42.21
CA GLY A 568 3.72 -17.81 41.26
C GLY A 568 3.22 -17.92 39.81
N LYS A 569 2.11 -18.63 39.58
CA LYS A 569 1.42 -18.72 38.28
C LYS A 569 0.10 -17.99 38.38
N GLU A 570 -0.16 -17.16 37.40
CA GLU A 570 -1.47 -16.51 37.25
C GLU A 570 -2.52 -17.55 36.90
N GLN A 571 -3.60 -17.56 37.69
CA GLN A 571 -4.77 -18.36 37.47
C GLN A 571 -5.97 -17.45 37.33
N GLN A 572 -6.61 -17.49 36.18
CA GLN A 572 -7.94 -16.94 35.96
C GLN A 572 -8.91 -18.07 36.14
N TYR A 573 -9.60 -18.12 37.28
CA TYR A 573 -10.46 -19.22 37.54
C TYR A 573 -11.90 -18.86 37.20
N GLN A 574 -12.50 -19.69 36.37
CA GLN A 574 -13.95 -19.70 36.10
C GLN A 574 -14.55 -20.96 36.67
N TRP A 575 -15.53 -20.82 37.56
CA TRP A 575 -16.41 -21.94 37.94
C TRP A 575 -17.68 -21.85 37.09
N GLY A 576 -17.83 -22.75 36.13
CA GLY A 576 -18.89 -22.65 35.13
C GLY A 576 -18.85 -21.34 34.38
N ASP A 577 -19.94 -20.60 34.31
CA ASP A 577 -20.06 -19.27 33.71
C ASP A 577 -19.78 -18.12 34.71
N SER A 578 -19.45 -18.44 35.98
CA SER A 578 -19.26 -17.45 37.03
C SER A 578 -17.78 -17.15 37.30
N LEU A 579 -17.44 -15.89 37.34
CA LEU A 579 -16.11 -15.38 37.75
C LEU A 579 -16.00 -15.45 39.29
N TYR A 580 -14.78 -15.75 39.80
CA TYR A 580 -14.55 -15.63 41.24
C TYR A 580 -14.69 -14.18 41.68
N ARG A 581 -15.42 -14.00 42.79
CA ARG A 581 -15.62 -12.71 43.46
C ARG A 581 -14.87 -12.64 44.78
N ILE A 582 -14.47 -11.46 45.17
CA ILE A 582 -13.91 -11.21 46.50
C ILE A 582 -14.99 -10.54 47.33
N VAL A 583 -15.27 -11.12 48.53
CA VAL A 583 -16.36 -10.67 49.40
C VAL A 583 -15.78 -10.35 50.77
N PRO A 584 -16.07 -9.16 51.35
CA PRO A 584 -15.66 -8.86 52.71
C PRO A 584 -16.47 -9.71 53.72
N ASN A 585 -15.77 -10.23 54.74
CA ASN A 585 -16.40 -11.06 55.78
C ASN A 585 -15.74 -10.79 57.17
N GLY A 586 -16.58 -10.45 58.13
CA GLY A 586 -16.12 -10.11 59.48
C GLY A 586 -15.49 -11.29 60.27
N ASN A 587 -15.73 -12.52 59.84
CA ASN A 587 -15.12 -13.72 60.46
C ASN A 587 -13.70 -13.95 59.97
N VAL A 588 -13.21 -13.21 58.99
CA VAL A 588 -11.87 -13.34 58.39
C VAL A 588 -10.93 -12.29 58.99
N ALA A 589 -9.78 -12.72 59.49
CA ALA A 589 -8.76 -11.80 60.00
C ALA A 589 -8.01 -11.11 58.85
N ALA A 590 -7.53 -9.90 59.06
CA ALA A 590 -6.74 -9.13 58.10
C ALA A 590 -5.54 -9.94 57.57
N GLY A 591 -5.27 -9.86 56.26
CA GLY A 591 -4.24 -10.62 55.56
C GLY A 591 -4.54 -12.12 55.39
N LYS A 592 -5.78 -12.54 55.68
CA LYS A 592 -6.21 -13.92 55.53
C LYS A 592 -7.39 -14.04 54.57
N ALA A 593 -7.57 -15.26 54.03
CA ALA A 593 -8.71 -15.59 53.18
C ALA A 593 -9.32 -16.93 53.58
N ILE A 594 -10.64 -17.05 53.40
CA ILE A 594 -11.37 -18.32 53.40
C ILE A 594 -11.80 -18.56 51.92
N VAL A 595 -11.44 -19.70 51.35
CA VAL A 595 -11.57 -19.98 49.92
C VAL A 595 -12.35 -21.29 49.70
N SER A 596 -12.92 -21.52 48.52
CA SER A 596 -13.52 -22.82 48.16
C SER A 596 -12.46 -23.95 48.23
N GLU A 597 -12.90 -25.14 48.64
CA GLU A 597 -12.05 -26.35 48.60
C GLU A 597 -11.60 -26.69 47.17
N ASP A 598 -12.24 -26.20 46.12
CA ASP A 598 -11.84 -26.36 44.74
C ASP A 598 -10.43 -25.80 44.46
N LEU A 599 -9.97 -24.76 45.19
CA LEU A 599 -8.61 -24.25 45.12
C LEU A 599 -7.57 -25.27 45.55
N ASN A 600 -7.93 -26.34 46.24
CA ASN A 600 -7.02 -27.40 46.62
C ASN A 600 -6.36 -28.06 45.36
N SER A 601 -7.12 -28.17 44.26
CA SER A 601 -6.64 -28.76 43.01
C SER A 601 -5.43 -28.07 42.43
N PHE A 602 -5.22 -26.78 42.68
CA PHE A 602 -4.03 -26.02 42.23
C PHE A 602 -2.74 -26.39 42.98
N TYR A 603 -2.85 -27.13 44.08
CA TYR A 603 -1.75 -27.59 44.92
C TYR A 603 -1.51 -29.10 44.81
N ASP A 604 -2.24 -29.80 43.93
CA ASP A 604 -2.04 -31.23 43.67
C ASP A 604 -0.65 -31.50 43.09
N SER A 605 0.03 -32.52 43.66
CA SER A 605 1.37 -32.95 43.20
C SER A 605 1.33 -34.24 42.37
N GLY A 606 0.16 -34.71 41.99
CA GLY A 606 -0.06 -35.96 41.22
C GLY A 606 -0.06 -37.23 42.05
N GLU A 607 0.54 -37.21 43.26
CA GLU A 607 0.53 -38.37 44.21
C GLU A 607 -0.20 -38.07 45.52
N THR A 608 -0.44 -36.77 45.82
CA THR A 608 -1.14 -36.33 47.04
C THR A 608 -2.15 -35.25 46.70
N GLU A 609 -3.35 -35.38 47.29
CA GLU A 609 -4.36 -34.31 47.24
C GLU A 609 -3.75 -33.00 47.76
N GLY A 610 -3.93 -31.95 47.00
CA GLY A 610 -3.47 -30.63 47.33
C GLY A 610 -4.22 -30.03 48.52
N ASN A 611 -3.59 -29.13 49.23
CA ASN A 611 -4.25 -28.37 50.31
C ASN A 611 -3.85 -26.89 50.22
N ALA A 612 -4.83 -26.03 49.99
CA ALA A 612 -4.66 -24.61 49.95
C ALA A 612 -4.46 -23.99 51.35
N LYS A 613 -4.95 -24.60 52.39
CA LYS A 613 -4.88 -24.08 53.76
C LYS A 613 -3.43 -23.84 54.18
N GLY A 614 -3.17 -22.64 54.69
CA GLY A 614 -1.85 -22.20 55.10
C GLY A 614 -0.95 -21.67 54.00
N LYS A 615 -1.37 -21.75 52.74
CA LYS A 615 -0.64 -21.23 51.57
C LYS A 615 -0.98 -19.76 51.37
N THR A 616 -0.08 -19.02 50.69
CA THR A 616 -0.28 -17.65 50.32
C THR A 616 -0.81 -17.60 48.88
N ILE A 617 -1.88 -16.87 48.65
CA ILE A 617 -2.39 -16.48 47.36
C ILE A 617 -2.27 -14.97 47.21
N THR A 618 -1.99 -14.49 46.00
CA THR A 618 -2.08 -13.07 45.72
C THR A 618 -3.34 -12.85 44.90
N ALA A 619 -4.28 -12.08 45.46
CA ALA A 619 -5.48 -11.65 44.74
C ALA A 619 -5.19 -10.31 44.07
N ALA A 620 -5.44 -10.22 42.78
CA ALA A 620 -5.32 -8.98 42.00
C ALA A 620 -6.68 -8.63 41.39
N ALA A 621 -7.08 -7.39 41.58
CA ALA A 621 -8.23 -6.77 40.93
C ALA A 621 -7.73 -5.83 39.83
N GLU A 622 -8.22 -6.04 38.63
CA GLU A 622 -7.90 -5.23 37.45
C GLU A 622 -9.18 -4.68 36.84
N ASN A 623 -9.29 -3.38 36.71
CA ASN A 623 -10.33 -2.70 35.97
C ASN A 623 -9.74 -1.63 35.06
N MET A 624 -10.57 -0.86 34.37
CA MET A 624 -10.09 0.16 33.42
C MET A 624 -9.26 1.29 34.07
N PHE A 625 -9.37 1.49 35.35
CA PHE A 625 -8.70 2.58 36.07
C PHE A 625 -7.38 2.14 36.69
N TYR A 626 -7.38 0.96 37.34
CA TYR A 626 -6.23 0.52 38.14
C TYR A 626 -6.09 -1.01 38.16
N THR A 627 -4.90 -1.43 38.57
CA THR A 627 -4.61 -2.82 38.96
C THR A 627 -4.06 -2.79 40.39
N GLN A 628 -4.73 -3.48 41.29
CA GLN A 628 -4.34 -3.60 42.71
C GLN A 628 -4.20 -5.05 43.12
N SER A 629 -3.34 -5.34 44.06
CA SER A 629 -3.17 -6.70 44.56
C SER A 629 -2.93 -6.74 46.08
N VAL A 630 -3.37 -7.81 46.69
CA VAL A 630 -3.16 -8.10 48.11
C VAL A 630 -2.70 -9.55 48.31
N ASN A 631 -1.74 -9.74 49.22
CA ASN A 631 -1.28 -11.09 49.57
C ASN A 631 -2.09 -11.62 50.75
N LEU A 632 -2.73 -12.76 50.58
CA LEU A 632 -3.65 -13.35 51.54
C LEU A 632 -3.16 -14.76 51.91
N GLN A 633 -3.09 -15.05 53.20
CA GLN A 633 -2.87 -16.42 53.65
C GLN A 633 -4.21 -17.14 53.78
N VAL A 634 -4.35 -18.29 53.11
CA VAL A 634 -5.55 -19.12 53.22
C VAL A 634 -5.67 -19.69 54.63
N SER A 635 -6.62 -19.18 55.38
CA SER A 635 -6.89 -19.61 56.77
C SER A 635 -7.66 -20.90 56.82
N ASP A 636 -8.62 -21.05 55.94
CA ASP A 636 -9.42 -22.26 55.80
C ASP A 636 -9.99 -22.42 54.39
N THR A 637 -10.45 -23.66 54.10
CA THR A 637 -11.19 -23.96 52.88
C THR A 637 -12.60 -24.41 53.23
N TYR A 638 -13.61 -23.90 52.49
CA TYR A 638 -14.99 -24.28 52.70
C TYR A 638 -15.54 -25.25 51.66
N SER A 639 -16.41 -26.16 52.14
CA SER A 639 -17.31 -26.95 51.33
C SER A 639 -18.73 -26.65 51.73
N LYS A 640 -19.72 -27.16 51.00
CA LYS A 640 -21.17 -26.97 51.36
C LYS A 640 -21.48 -27.25 52.84
N LYS A 641 -20.76 -28.21 53.45
CA LYS A 641 -20.98 -28.63 54.85
C LYS A 641 -20.33 -27.66 55.88
N THR A 642 -19.29 -26.99 55.53
CA THR A 642 -18.52 -26.12 56.43
C THR A 642 -18.72 -24.65 56.18
N PHE A 643 -19.42 -24.30 55.13
CA PHE A 643 -19.58 -22.92 54.63
C PHE A 643 -20.18 -21.99 55.69
N GLU A 644 -21.38 -22.29 56.17
CA GLU A 644 -22.07 -21.48 57.18
C GLU A 644 -21.25 -21.32 58.45
N LYS A 645 -20.60 -22.38 58.89
CA LYS A 645 -19.73 -22.36 60.10
C LYS A 645 -18.55 -21.41 59.95
N LEU A 646 -17.95 -21.34 58.74
CA LEU A 646 -16.74 -20.56 58.49
C LEU A 646 -17.09 -19.12 58.13
N THR A 647 -18.08 -18.90 57.34
CA THR A 647 -18.45 -17.58 56.80
C THR A 647 -19.54 -16.89 57.63
N GLY A 648 -20.39 -17.64 58.35
CA GLY A 648 -21.61 -17.11 58.98
C GLY A 648 -22.76 -16.84 58.03
N ILE A 649 -22.61 -17.27 56.73
CA ILE A 649 -23.65 -17.09 55.69
C ILE A 649 -24.34 -18.41 55.48
N SER A 650 -25.67 -18.42 55.46
CA SER A 650 -26.47 -19.66 55.37
C SER A 650 -26.67 -20.14 53.94
N ASP A 651 -26.77 -19.22 52.99
CA ASP A 651 -26.98 -19.52 51.56
C ASP A 651 -25.68 -19.86 50.85
N TYR A 652 -25.38 -21.14 50.73
CA TYR A 652 -24.24 -21.65 50.00
C TYR A 652 -24.39 -21.55 48.49
N ASP A 653 -25.57 -21.82 47.95
CA ASP A 653 -25.77 -22.01 46.52
C ASP A 653 -25.60 -20.70 45.76
N THR A 654 -25.96 -19.57 46.32
CA THR A 654 -25.73 -18.23 45.78
C THR A 654 -24.29 -17.73 46.04
N ASN A 655 -23.66 -18.15 47.13
CA ASN A 655 -22.40 -17.62 47.66
C ASN A 655 -21.18 -18.54 47.47
N ASN A 656 -21.31 -19.65 46.77
CA ASN A 656 -20.18 -20.51 46.46
C ASN A 656 -19.27 -19.80 45.41
N GLY A 657 -17.99 -20.14 45.35
CA GLY A 657 -17.01 -19.51 44.43
C GLY A 657 -16.46 -18.17 44.89
N ALA A 658 -16.93 -17.61 46.01
CA ALA A 658 -16.35 -16.38 46.55
C ALA A 658 -15.06 -16.64 47.34
N VAL A 659 -14.15 -15.70 47.32
CA VAL A 659 -13.00 -15.61 48.23
C VAL A 659 -13.34 -14.60 49.31
N TYR A 660 -13.48 -15.09 50.56
CA TYR A 660 -13.85 -14.27 51.69
C TYR A 660 -12.60 -13.67 52.31
N VAL A 661 -12.57 -12.35 52.47
CA VAL A 661 -11.43 -11.57 52.98
C VAL A 661 -11.89 -10.67 54.14
N ASN A 662 -10.96 -10.09 54.88
CA ASN A 662 -11.29 -9.03 55.84
C ASN A 662 -11.68 -7.72 55.09
N GLN A 663 -12.48 -6.87 55.70
CA GLN A 663 -12.90 -5.56 55.17
C GLN A 663 -11.68 -4.70 54.77
N ALA A 664 -10.63 -4.67 55.56
CA ALA A 664 -9.44 -3.90 55.25
C ALA A 664 -8.68 -4.39 54.03
N ASP A 665 -8.70 -5.72 53.74
CA ASP A 665 -8.12 -6.30 52.53
C ASP A 665 -8.99 -6.01 51.30
N PHE A 666 -10.31 -6.02 51.46
CA PHE A 666 -11.26 -5.59 50.45
C PHE A 666 -11.11 -4.12 50.11
N ASP A 667 -11.02 -3.23 51.11
CA ASP A 667 -10.80 -1.81 50.90
C ASP A 667 -9.44 -1.54 50.24
N THR A 668 -8.43 -2.35 50.55
CA THR A 668 -7.11 -2.28 49.89
C THR A 668 -7.23 -2.51 48.38
N LEU A 669 -8.16 -3.36 47.92
CA LEU A 669 -8.38 -3.64 46.53
C LEU A 669 -9.30 -2.62 45.85
N PHE A 670 -10.34 -2.14 46.51
CA PHE A 670 -11.45 -1.44 45.88
C PHE A 670 -11.74 -0.03 46.39
N ASP A 671 -11.28 0.35 47.58
CA ASP A 671 -11.39 1.74 48.08
C ASP A 671 -10.25 2.57 47.54
N LYS A 672 -10.34 3.00 46.31
CA LYS A 672 -9.26 3.71 45.59
C LYS A 672 -9.57 5.16 45.25
N GLY A 673 -10.74 5.63 45.68
CA GLY A 673 -11.21 6.98 45.37
C GLY A 673 -11.84 7.08 43.99
N ASN A 674 -12.01 8.29 43.52
CA ASN A 674 -12.73 8.65 42.35
C ASN A 674 -11.76 8.81 41.17
N TYR A 675 -11.87 7.99 40.15
CA TYR A 675 -11.06 8.04 38.92
C TYR A 675 -11.77 8.73 37.76
N GLN A 676 -13.07 8.93 37.89
CA GLN A 676 -13.93 9.58 36.93
C GLN A 676 -14.85 10.54 37.64
N VAL A 677 -14.95 11.76 37.12
CA VAL A 677 -15.62 12.89 37.74
C VAL A 677 -16.51 13.56 36.70
N THR A 678 -17.73 13.93 37.08
CA THR A 678 -18.62 14.77 36.30
C THR A 678 -18.46 16.24 36.65
N VAL A 679 -18.44 17.08 35.63
CA VAL A 679 -18.55 18.53 35.70
C VAL A 679 -19.77 18.98 34.93
N TYR A 680 -20.65 19.77 35.58
CA TYR A 680 -21.71 20.49 34.91
C TYR A 680 -21.30 21.95 34.62
N VAL A 681 -21.51 22.40 33.38
CA VAL A 681 -21.18 23.77 32.97
C VAL A 681 -22.38 24.71 33.11
N LYS A 682 -22.10 26.03 33.30
CA LYS A 682 -23.14 27.07 33.40
C LYS A 682 -23.73 27.43 32.04
N ASP A 683 -22.86 27.47 31.00
CA ASP A 683 -23.22 27.81 29.63
C ASP A 683 -22.66 26.80 28.67
N VAL A 684 -23.55 26.05 28.05
CA VAL A 684 -23.23 25.00 27.07
C VAL A 684 -22.52 25.56 25.80
N LYS A 685 -22.77 26.81 25.44
CA LYS A 685 -22.14 27.47 24.29
C LYS A 685 -20.67 27.75 24.50
N SER A 686 -20.26 27.87 25.75
CA SER A 686 -18.86 28.08 26.16
C SER A 686 -18.15 26.77 26.55
N ALA A 687 -18.81 25.60 26.37
CA ALA A 687 -18.28 24.31 26.75
C ALA A 687 -16.93 23.99 26.09
N ASP A 688 -16.75 24.31 24.80
CA ASP A 688 -15.49 24.07 24.08
C ASP A 688 -14.30 24.80 24.69
N THR A 689 -14.52 26.03 25.18
CA THR A 689 -13.47 26.79 25.90
C THR A 689 -13.14 26.12 27.23
N THR A 690 -14.17 25.68 27.96
CA THR A 690 -14.03 24.95 29.23
C THR A 690 -13.28 23.63 29.03
N LEU A 691 -13.59 22.87 27.96
CA LEU A 691 -12.86 21.66 27.58
C LEU A 691 -11.36 21.94 27.35
N GLY A 692 -11.05 23.04 26.65
CA GLY A 692 -9.66 23.47 26.42
C GLY A 692 -8.92 23.80 27.71
N GLU A 693 -9.58 24.52 28.64
CA GLU A 693 -9.02 24.85 29.96
C GLU A 693 -8.75 23.59 30.80
N LEU A 694 -9.75 22.70 30.93
CA LEU A 694 -9.61 21.44 31.67
C LEU A 694 -8.53 20.52 31.08
N ARG A 695 -8.41 20.43 29.74
CA ARG A 695 -7.33 19.70 29.07
C ARG A 695 -5.96 20.28 29.38
N SER A 696 -5.85 21.61 29.45
CA SER A 696 -4.59 22.28 29.79
C SER A 696 -4.14 22.03 31.24
N MET A 697 -5.08 21.67 32.14
CA MET A 697 -4.84 21.26 33.51
C MET A 697 -4.38 19.79 33.65
N GLY A 698 -4.37 19.03 32.56
CA GLY A 698 -3.93 17.62 32.51
C GLY A 698 -5.07 16.60 32.62
N TYR A 699 -6.31 17.02 32.39
CA TYR A 699 -7.46 16.12 32.38
C TYR A 699 -7.79 15.66 30.94
N THR A 700 -8.25 14.44 30.81
CA THR A 700 -8.97 13.94 29.63
C THR A 700 -10.44 14.28 29.80
N THR A 701 -11.07 14.83 28.77
CA THR A 701 -12.43 15.35 28.84
C THR A 701 -13.34 14.71 27.81
N LEU A 702 -14.56 14.33 28.19
CA LEU A 702 -15.61 13.87 27.31
C LEU A 702 -16.84 14.76 27.52
N SER A 703 -17.24 15.52 26.49
CA SER A 703 -18.50 16.29 26.53
C SER A 703 -19.63 15.41 26.02
N LEU A 704 -20.70 15.29 26.79
CA LEU A 704 -21.85 14.50 26.38
C LEU A 704 -22.67 15.20 25.27
N LYS A 705 -22.57 16.52 25.14
CA LYS A 705 -23.19 17.30 24.04
C LYS A 705 -22.85 16.75 22.65
N ASP A 706 -21.57 16.32 22.46
CA ASP A 706 -21.07 15.87 21.16
C ASP A 706 -21.08 14.32 21.06
N THR A 707 -21.55 13.64 22.10
CA THR A 707 -21.55 12.19 22.18
C THR A 707 -22.87 11.65 21.65
N LEU A 708 -22.86 11.02 20.48
CA LEU A 708 -23.99 10.24 19.99
C LEU A 708 -24.13 9.01 20.90
N ILE A 709 -24.99 9.13 21.89
CA ILE A 709 -25.39 8.00 22.75
C ILE A 709 -26.20 7.05 21.92
N SER A 710 -25.54 6.02 21.40
CA SER A 710 -26.22 4.99 20.65
C SER A 710 -26.33 3.74 21.52
N MET A 711 -27.55 3.31 21.78
CA MET A 711 -27.85 1.97 22.30
C MET A 711 -27.20 0.84 21.48
N PHE A 712 -26.61 1.20 20.34
CA PHE A 712 -25.96 0.31 19.38
C PHE A 712 -24.43 0.53 19.31
N SER A 713 -23.79 1.14 20.34
CA SER A 713 -22.35 1.45 20.28
C SER A 713 -21.48 0.20 20.04
N GLU A 714 -21.77 -0.90 20.74
CA GLU A 714 -21.09 -2.19 20.51
C GLU A 714 -21.35 -2.74 19.11
N LEU A 715 -22.60 -2.68 18.63
CA LEU A 715 -22.95 -3.11 17.28
C LEU A 715 -22.29 -2.24 16.22
N THR A 716 -22.21 -0.93 16.46
CA THR A 716 -21.51 -0.01 15.54
C THR A 716 -20.03 -0.29 15.48
N THR A 717 -19.38 -0.63 16.59
CA THR A 717 -17.95 -0.97 16.63
C THR A 717 -17.67 -2.27 15.88
N ILE A 718 -18.49 -3.32 16.08
CA ILE A 718 -18.40 -4.59 15.35
C ILE A 718 -18.52 -4.36 13.83
N ILE A 719 -19.30 -3.38 13.39
CA ILE A 719 -19.50 -3.09 11.97
C ILE A 719 -18.42 -2.13 11.42
N LYS A 720 -18.00 -1.13 12.19
CA LYS A 720 -17.04 -0.09 11.75
C LYS A 720 -15.65 -0.65 11.47
N VAL A 721 -15.13 -1.57 12.30
CA VAL A 721 -13.79 -2.16 12.09
C VAL A 721 -13.69 -2.89 10.74
N PRO A 722 -14.59 -3.82 10.38
CA PRO A 722 -14.60 -4.42 9.05
C PRO A 722 -14.75 -3.40 7.91
N ILE A 723 -15.61 -2.38 8.08
CA ILE A 723 -15.80 -1.33 7.07
C ILE A 723 -14.49 -0.56 6.87
N THR A 724 -13.81 -0.16 7.94
CA THR A 724 -12.52 0.53 7.85
C THR A 724 -11.48 -0.29 7.09
N VAL A 725 -11.38 -1.58 7.40
CA VAL A 725 -10.49 -2.50 6.68
C VAL A 725 -10.88 -2.60 5.19
N ILE A 726 -12.17 -2.73 4.89
CA ILE A 726 -12.67 -2.78 3.51
C ILE A 726 -12.33 -1.48 2.76
N MET A 727 -12.50 -0.33 3.39
CA MET A 727 -12.20 0.98 2.81
C MET A 727 -10.70 1.13 2.52
N ILE A 728 -9.81 0.74 3.44
CA ILE A 728 -8.36 0.74 3.22
C ILE A 728 -8.00 -0.18 2.03
N VAL A 729 -8.60 -1.37 1.96
CA VAL A 729 -8.40 -2.31 0.86
C VAL A 729 -8.93 -1.73 -0.46
N ALA A 730 -10.08 -1.07 -0.45
CA ALA A 730 -10.65 -0.41 -1.64
C ALA A 730 -9.74 0.72 -2.16
N VAL A 731 -9.23 1.58 -1.27
CA VAL A 731 -8.24 2.63 -1.61
C VAL A 731 -6.99 2.01 -2.24
N PHE A 732 -6.49 0.91 -1.69
CA PHE A 732 -5.36 0.18 -2.25
C PHE A 732 -5.64 -0.31 -3.69
N PHE A 733 -6.82 -0.91 -3.95
CA PHE A 733 -7.18 -1.38 -5.28
C PHE A 733 -7.34 -0.24 -6.28
N ILE A 734 -8.03 0.85 -5.91
CA ILE A 734 -8.19 2.04 -6.76
C ILE A 734 -6.82 2.59 -7.13
N ALA A 735 -5.96 2.79 -6.14
CA ALA A 735 -4.60 3.26 -6.34
C ALA A 735 -3.78 2.32 -7.24
N TYR A 736 -3.87 1.01 -7.02
CA TYR A 736 -3.22 0.01 -7.87
C TYR A 736 -3.65 0.14 -9.34
N PHE A 737 -4.96 0.28 -9.62
CA PHE A 737 -5.45 0.43 -10.99
C PHE A 737 -4.95 1.73 -11.64
N VAL A 738 -5.00 2.86 -10.92
CA VAL A 738 -4.54 4.15 -11.44
C VAL A 738 -3.04 4.12 -11.73
N ILE A 739 -2.24 3.64 -10.79
CA ILE A 739 -0.78 3.50 -10.97
C ILE A 739 -0.48 2.57 -12.14
N ARG A 740 -1.19 1.45 -12.28
CA ARG A 740 -1.04 0.51 -13.40
C ARG A 740 -1.31 1.18 -14.75
N LEU A 741 -2.35 2.01 -14.85
CA LEU A 741 -2.66 2.76 -16.08
C LEU A 741 -1.54 3.74 -16.43
N ILE A 742 -1.03 4.50 -15.44
CA ILE A 742 0.08 5.43 -15.65
C ILE A 742 1.34 4.69 -16.07
N LEU A 743 1.65 3.56 -15.43
CA LEU A 743 2.81 2.75 -15.78
C LEU A 743 2.66 2.10 -17.17
N LYS A 744 1.45 1.70 -17.56
CA LYS A 744 1.17 1.17 -18.91
C LYS A 744 1.55 2.20 -19.99
N SER A 745 1.25 3.46 -19.78
CA SER A 745 1.65 4.54 -20.70
C SER A 745 3.17 4.75 -20.82
N ARG A 746 3.99 4.01 -20.08
CA ARG A 746 5.46 4.01 -20.12
C ARG A 746 6.05 2.70 -20.66
N SER A 747 5.19 1.77 -21.10
CA SER A 747 5.60 0.46 -21.62
C SER A 747 6.55 0.57 -22.82
N VAL A 748 6.30 1.54 -23.72
CA VAL A 748 7.20 1.85 -24.85
C VAL A 748 8.63 2.12 -24.40
N TYR A 749 8.83 2.95 -23.37
CA TYR A 749 10.17 3.23 -22.82
C TYR A 749 10.87 1.95 -22.33
N PHE A 750 10.16 1.11 -21.58
CA PHE A 750 10.75 -0.14 -21.09
C PHE A 750 11.01 -1.15 -22.21
N SER A 751 10.17 -1.16 -23.24
CA SER A 751 10.39 -1.97 -24.44
C SER A 751 11.64 -1.53 -25.20
N ILE A 752 11.88 -0.23 -25.36
CA ILE A 752 13.12 0.32 -25.94
C ILE A 752 14.34 -0.18 -25.13
N LEU A 753 14.31 -0.12 -23.79
CA LEU A 753 15.42 -0.62 -22.96
C LEU A 753 15.69 -2.10 -23.20
N ARG A 754 14.64 -2.92 -23.36
CA ARG A 754 14.78 -4.36 -23.66
C ARG A 754 15.35 -4.59 -25.06
N MET A 755 14.91 -3.85 -26.06
CA MET A 755 15.44 -3.94 -27.42
C MET A 755 16.92 -3.55 -27.45
N LEU A 756 17.36 -2.65 -26.60
CA LEU A 756 18.77 -2.26 -26.45
C LEU A 756 19.61 -3.28 -25.67
N GLY A 757 19.00 -4.38 -25.17
CA GLY A 757 19.70 -5.45 -24.47
C GLY A 757 19.78 -5.27 -22.95
N MET A 758 18.91 -4.46 -22.34
CA MET A 758 18.87 -4.36 -20.89
C MET A 758 18.11 -5.54 -20.28
N ALA A 759 18.73 -6.28 -19.37
CA ALA A 759 18.13 -7.41 -18.68
C ALA A 759 16.91 -7.01 -17.85
N LYS A 760 15.87 -7.88 -17.83
CA LYS A 760 14.60 -7.68 -17.09
C LYS A 760 14.81 -7.27 -15.63
N LYS A 761 15.79 -7.90 -14.94
CA LYS A 761 16.14 -7.60 -13.54
C LYS A 761 16.57 -6.13 -13.35
N ASN A 762 17.33 -5.58 -14.30
CA ASN A 762 17.81 -4.20 -14.22
C ASN A 762 16.69 -3.18 -14.49
N ILE A 763 15.79 -3.49 -15.43
CA ILE A 763 14.59 -2.68 -15.71
C ILE A 763 13.69 -2.62 -14.48
N ARG A 764 13.44 -3.77 -13.83
CA ARG A 764 12.67 -3.82 -12.58
C ARG A 764 13.30 -2.93 -11.51
N ARG A 765 14.61 -3.02 -11.29
CA ARG A 765 15.29 -2.19 -10.29
C ARG A 765 15.22 -0.69 -10.58
N ILE A 766 15.24 -0.29 -11.86
CA ILE A 766 15.04 1.12 -12.23
C ILE A 766 13.62 1.57 -11.88
N LEU A 767 12.63 0.73 -12.18
CA LEU A 767 11.23 1.00 -11.83
C LEU A 767 11.03 1.06 -10.31
N ASP A 768 11.68 0.16 -9.54
CA ASP A 768 11.63 0.20 -8.07
C ASP A 768 12.19 1.53 -7.55
N VAL A 769 13.32 2.02 -8.08
CA VAL A 769 13.89 3.32 -7.70
C VAL A 769 12.94 4.48 -8.02
N GLU A 770 12.30 4.46 -9.20
CA GLU A 770 11.32 5.48 -9.58
C GLU A 770 10.14 5.53 -8.60
N MET A 771 9.55 4.37 -8.30
CA MET A 771 8.39 4.26 -7.43
C MET A 771 8.73 4.66 -5.99
N LEU A 772 9.86 4.16 -5.46
CA LEU A 772 10.30 4.47 -4.11
C LEU A 772 10.64 5.96 -3.96
N LEU A 773 11.23 6.59 -4.98
CA LEU A 773 11.51 8.03 -4.94
C LEU A 773 10.22 8.86 -4.82
N ILE A 774 9.19 8.51 -5.61
CA ILE A 774 7.91 9.24 -5.59
C ILE A 774 7.21 9.07 -4.23
N VAL A 775 7.21 7.85 -3.67
CA VAL A 775 6.64 7.57 -2.34
C VAL A 775 7.35 8.37 -1.26
N ASN A 776 8.69 8.43 -1.30
CA ASN A 776 9.45 9.22 -0.32
C ASN A 776 9.12 10.71 -0.40
N ILE A 777 8.99 11.26 -1.62
CA ILE A 777 8.58 12.66 -1.79
C ILE A 777 7.17 12.88 -1.25
N ALA A 778 6.21 12.00 -1.57
CA ALA A 778 4.84 12.09 -1.08
C ALA A 778 4.78 12.01 0.45
N TYR A 779 5.55 11.11 1.04
CA TYR A 779 5.60 10.94 2.48
C TYR A 779 6.24 12.13 3.21
N VAL A 780 7.32 12.69 2.66
CA VAL A 780 7.94 13.92 3.20
C VAL A 780 6.98 15.10 3.15
N LEU A 781 6.19 15.23 2.08
CA LEU A 781 5.15 16.26 1.98
C LEU A 781 4.04 16.05 3.00
N PHE A 782 3.63 14.81 3.26
CA PHE A 782 2.68 14.47 4.31
C PHE A 782 3.23 14.81 5.71
N LEU A 783 4.50 14.47 5.99
CA LEU A 783 5.13 14.85 7.27
C LEU A 783 5.21 16.38 7.43
N ALA A 784 5.56 17.11 6.36
CA ALA A 784 5.57 18.57 6.40
C ALA A 784 4.16 19.13 6.70
N PHE A 785 3.13 18.56 6.08
CA PHE A 785 1.74 18.89 6.37
C PHE A 785 1.41 18.60 7.85
N ALA A 786 1.72 17.42 8.37
CA ALA A 786 1.47 17.05 9.75
C ALA A 786 2.13 18.03 10.75
N VAL A 787 3.37 18.44 10.48
CA VAL A 787 4.07 19.46 11.29
C VAL A 787 3.38 20.83 11.19
N MET A 788 2.87 21.21 10.02
CA MET A 788 2.14 22.49 9.87
C MET A 788 0.84 22.49 10.67
N VAL A 789 0.11 21.40 10.68
CA VAL A 789 -1.12 21.21 11.47
C VAL A 789 -0.80 21.21 12.95
N SER A 790 0.19 20.43 13.41
CA SER A 790 0.56 20.34 14.84
C SER A 790 1.10 21.65 15.42
N ARG A 791 1.62 22.56 14.57
CA ARG A 791 2.07 23.90 14.98
C ARG A 791 1.00 24.99 14.86
N GLY A 792 -0.24 24.61 14.49
CA GLY A 792 -1.34 25.56 14.35
C GLY A 792 -1.30 26.47 13.12
N PHE A 793 -0.41 26.20 12.12
CA PHE A 793 -0.43 26.94 10.84
C PHE A 793 -1.65 26.61 10.00
N ILE A 794 -2.24 25.45 10.20
CA ILE A 794 -3.48 25.00 9.57
C ILE A 794 -4.42 24.66 10.72
N ASP A 795 -5.38 25.55 10.99
CA ASP A 795 -6.38 25.39 12.04
C ASP A 795 -7.74 25.02 11.44
N VAL A 796 -7.83 23.79 10.99
CA VAL A 796 -9.08 23.17 10.53
C VAL A 796 -9.27 21.91 11.36
N GLU A 797 -10.38 21.82 12.06
CA GLU A 797 -10.69 20.73 13.01
C GLU A 797 -10.48 19.33 12.39
N TYR A 798 -11.03 19.07 11.20
CA TYR A 798 -10.81 17.81 10.49
C TYR A 798 -9.32 17.51 10.24
N MET A 799 -8.50 18.54 9.95
CA MET A 799 -7.06 18.36 9.70
C MET A 799 -6.29 18.14 11.00
N ARG A 800 -6.75 18.72 12.10
CA ARG A 800 -6.20 18.51 13.44
C ARG A 800 -6.46 17.07 13.87
N ASN A 801 -7.69 16.59 13.78
CA ASN A 801 -8.08 15.22 14.10
C ASN A 801 -7.31 14.19 13.28
N LEU A 802 -6.91 14.50 12.04
CA LEU A 802 -6.10 13.64 11.18
C LEU A 802 -4.68 13.38 11.72
N VAL A 803 -4.15 14.25 12.58
CA VAL A 803 -2.75 14.21 13.03
C VAL A 803 -2.65 13.96 14.53
N GLU A 804 -3.64 14.39 15.32
CA GLU A 804 -3.62 14.44 16.79
C GLU A 804 -3.39 13.05 17.43
N TYR A 805 -4.01 12.02 16.89
CA TYR A 805 -3.94 10.66 17.44
C TYR A 805 -2.75 9.84 16.92
N LEU A 806 -1.93 10.38 16.00
CA LEU A 806 -0.82 9.64 15.41
C LEU A 806 0.43 9.72 16.27
N THR A 807 0.89 8.60 16.77
CA THR A 807 2.18 8.47 17.46
C THR A 807 3.35 8.34 16.48
N ILE A 808 4.58 8.52 16.93
CA ILE A 808 5.79 8.30 16.12
C ILE A 808 5.81 6.88 15.55
N ARG A 809 5.32 5.89 16.30
CA ARG A 809 5.20 4.50 15.86
C ARG A 809 4.27 4.38 14.64
N ASP A 810 3.14 5.09 14.64
CA ASP A 810 2.15 5.04 13.57
C ASP A 810 2.69 5.68 12.28
N TYR A 811 3.44 6.77 12.38
CA TYR A 811 4.16 7.33 11.23
C TYR A 811 5.14 6.32 10.62
N VAL A 812 5.89 5.57 11.42
CA VAL A 812 6.81 4.54 10.92
C VAL A 812 6.05 3.39 10.25
N ILE A 813 4.94 2.92 10.82
CA ILE A 813 4.11 1.87 10.25
C ILE A 813 3.52 2.32 8.91
N LEU A 814 2.95 3.53 8.85
CA LEU A 814 2.39 4.11 7.62
C LEU A 814 3.45 4.18 6.51
N TYR A 815 4.68 4.64 6.83
CA TYR A 815 5.79 4.65 5.89
C TYR A 815 6.14 3.25 5.37
N ALA A 816 6.24 2.27 6.26
CA ALA A 816 6.57 0.89 5.90
C ALA A 816 5.50 0.27 4.98
N VAL A 817 4.21 0.52 5.26
CA VAL A 817 3.08 0.05 4.42
C VAL A 817 3.15 0.66 3.03
N LEU A 818 3.39 1.97 2.92
CA LEU A 818 3.51 2.66 1.63
C LEU A 818 4.70 2.16 0.81
N MET A 819 5.85 1.94 1.44
CA MET A 819 7.04 1.39 0.79
C MET A 819 6.80 -0.03 0.28
N LEU A 820 6.17 -0.88 1.09
CA LEU A 820 5.79 -2.24 0.71
C LEU A 820 4.80 -2.23 -0.48
N MET A 821 3.78 -1.37 -0.42
CA MET A 821 2.80 -1.23 -1.50
C MET A 821 3.46 -0.83 -2.81
N ALA A 822 4.33 0.19 -2.80
CA ALA A 822 5.05 0.64 -3.99
C ALA A 822 5.91 -0.49 -4.59
N TYR A 823 6.60 -1.25 -3.75
CA TYR A 823 7.41 -2.40 -4.17
C TYR A 823 6.56 -3.53 -4.80
N LEU A 824 5.41 -3.84 -4.20
CA LEU A 824 4.48 -4.87 -4.73
C LEU A 824 3.88 -4.46 -6.08
N ILE A 825 3.46 -3.19 -6.22
CA ILE A 825 2.90 -2.66 -7.46
C ILE A 825 3.95 -2.68 -8.57
N SER A 826 5.17 -2.18 -8.29
CA SER A 826 6.31 -2.21 -9.20
C SER A 826 6.61 -3.64 -9.67
N GLY A 827 6.67 -4.59 -8.74
CA GLY A 827 6.94 -6.00 -9.04
C GLY A 827 5.87 -6.67 -9.89
N LYS A 828 4.58 -6.40 -9.62
CA LYS A 828 3.47 -6.94 -10.38
C LYS A 828 3.39 -6.35 -11.80
N PHE A 829 3.64 -5.05 -11.92
CA PHE A 829 3.70 -4.38 -13.22
C PHE A 829 4.87 -4.91 -14.06
N ALA A 830 6.08 -5.01 -13.49
CA ALA A 830 7.25 -5.53 -14.18
C ALA A 830 7.00 -6.95 -14.70
N ARG A 831 6.41 -7.84 -13.88
CA ARG A 831 6.04 -9.19 -14.31
C ARG A 831 5.05 -9.19 -15.49
N SER A 832 4.08 -8.29 -15.48
CA SER A 832 3.12 -8.13 -16.59
C SER A 832 3.80 -7.68 -17.88
N LEU A 833 4.72 -6.70 -17.79
CA LEU A 833 5.48 -6.17 -18.93
C LEU A 833 6.36 -7.24 -19.57
N PHE A 834 6.92 -8.17 -18.77
CA PHE A 834 7.87 -9.18 -19.27
C PHE A 834 7.22 -10.46 -19.79
N LYS A 835 5.90 -10.60 -19.72
CA LYS A 835 5.18 -11.74 -20.33
C LYS A 835 5.23 -11.74 -21.86
N LYS A 836 5.40 -10.57 -22.48
CA LYS A 836 5.45 -10.39 -23.94
C LYS A 836 6.90 -10.17 -24.41
N THR A 837 7.15 -10.44 -25.70
CA THR A 837 8.42 -10.08 -26.33
C THR A 837 8.60 -8.55 -26.33
N ALA A 838 9.84 -8.08 -26.46
CA ALA A 838 10.13 -6.64 -26.49
C ALA A 838 9.44 -5.96 -27.68
N MET A 839 9.49 -6.59 -28.84
CA MET A 839 8.85 -6.11 -30.06
C MET A 839 7.31 -6.20 -29.99
N GLY A 840 6.77 -7.28 -29.42
CA GLY A 840 5.31 -7.43 -29.23
C GLY A 840 4.72 -6.35 -28.32
N THR A 841 5.41 -6.01 -27.22
CA THR A 841 4.98 -4.91 -26.33
C THR A 841 5.05 -3.54 -27.03
N TYR A 842 6.06 -3.34 -27.88
CA TYR A 842 6.21 -2.09 -28.62
C TYR A 842 5.10 -1.90 -29.64
N ARG A 843 4.81 -2.91 -30.48
CA ARG A 843 3.77 -2.88 -31.54
C ARG A 843 2.34 -2.69 -31.02
N GLU A 844 2.03 -3.14 -29.81
CA GLU A 844 0.69 -2.98 -29.22
C GLU A 844 0.41 -1.58 -28.70
N GLU A 845 1.45 -0.81 -28.45
CA GLU A 845 1.35 0.50 -27.84
C GLU A 845 1.62 1.65 -28.86
N GLU A 846 2.12 1.32 -30.08
CA GLU A 846 2.24 2.21 -31.20
C GLU A 846 0.95 2.20 -32.06
#